data_60abb953d732fe12caf2f2a5cebeec73
#
_entry.id   60abb953d732fe12caf2f2a5cebeec73
#
_cell.length_a   1.000
_cell.length_b   1.000
_cell.length_c   1.000
_cell.angle_alpha   90.00
_cell.angle_beta   90.00
_cell.angle_gamma   90.00
#
_symmetry.space_group_name_H-M   'P 1'
#
loop_
_entity.id
_entity.type
_entity.pdbx_description
1 polymer ?
#
loop_
_entity_poly.entity_id
_entity_poly.type
_entity_poly.pdbx_seq_one_letter_code
_entity_poly.pdbx_strand_id
1 'polypeptide(L)'
;MILDTDYITENGKPVIRIFKKEKGEFKIEYDRNFEPYIYALLEDDESIEDIKKITGERHGKKVRIIRVEKVKKKFLGEPIEVWKLVFEHPQDYPAIRDAIRSHPAVREIFEYDIPFAKRYLIDKGLVPMEGGEELKLLAFAIATFYHEGDEFAEGEILMISYADESGAKVITWKKIDLPYVEVVSTEREAIKRFLQVLREKDPDVLLTYNGDNFDFAYIKKRCEKLGLKFTIGRDGSEPKIQRMGDRFAVEVKGRIHLDLAPVVRHTIRLPTYTLEAVYEAVFGKKKEKVYAEEIAEAWKSEEGLKRVAQYSMEDARATYELGREFFPMEVELAKLIGQSVWDVSRSSTGNLVEWYLLRVAYERNELAPNKPGGEEYQRRMRSSYIGGYVKEPEKGLWESIAYLDFRSSAGSIIVTHNVSPDTLEKECKNYDVAPIVGYRFCKDFKGFIPSILEDLIETRQKVKRKMKATIDPIEKKMLDYRQRALKILANSYYGYQGYPKARWYSKECAESVTAWGRHYIETTIKEAEKFGFKVLYADTDGFFATIPNEKPETIKSKAKKFLKNINEKLPGMLELEYEGFYLRGFFVTKKKYALIDEDGHITTRGLEVVRRDWSEIAKETQAKVLEVILREGSIEKAAGIVKKVVEDLANYRVPVEKLIIHEQITRELKRYKATGPHVAIAKRLQARGIKVKPGTIISYVVLKGSKKISDRVILFDEYDSSRHKYDPDYYIHNQVLPAVLRILEAFGYKEKDLEYQRMKQTGLGAWLKMGKK
;
A
#
# COMPACT_ATOMS: atom_id res chain seq x y z
N MET A 1 9.07 -23.05 14.67
CA MET A 1 8.57 -21.78 14.08
C MET A 1 7.12 -21.56 14.45
N ILE A 2 6.77 -20.38 14.99
CA ILE A 2 5.37 -20.00 15.28
C ILE A 2 4.76 -19.44 13.98
N LEU A 3 3.61 -19.98 13.57
CA LEU A 3 2.86 -19.51 12.41
C LEU A 3 1.84 -18.42 12.78
N ASP A 4 1.12 -18.65 13.90
CA ASP A 4 0.08 -17.78 14.41
C ASP A 4 -0.25 -18.09 15.87
N THR A 5 -1.02 -17.22 16.53
CA THR A 5 -1.56 -17.42 17.87
C THR A 5 -2.99 -16.92 17.96
N ASP A 6 -3.84 -17.67 18.68
CA ASP A 6 -5.17 -17.21 19.06
C ASP A 6 -5.52 -17.71 20.48
N TYR A 7 -6.76 -17.54 20.88
CA TYR A 7 -7.24 -18.16 22.11
C TYR A 7 -8.65 -18.75 21.93
N ILE A 8 -8.91 -19.78 22.71
CA ILE A 8 -10.22 -20.38 22.87
C ILE A 8 -10.68 -20.25 24.34
N THR A 9 -11.93 -20.55 24.60
CA THR A 9 -12.48 -20.60 25.96
C THR A 9 -12.74 -22.05 26.36
N GLU A 10 -12.04 -22.53 27.36
CA GLU A 10 -12.26 -23.85 27.96
C GLU A 10 -12.73 -23.65 29.41
N ASN A 11 -13.88 -24.24 29.79
CA ASN A 11 -14.46 -24.12 31.12
C ASN A 11 -14.53 -22.68 31.66
N GLY A 12 -14.84 -21.72 30.78
CA GLY A 12 -14.96 -20.30 31.10
C GLY A 12 -13.65 -19.52 31.20
N LYS A 13 -12.49 -20.19 31.05
CA LYS A 13 -11.16 -19.58 31.08
C LYS A 13 -10.55 -19.49 29.69
N PRO A 14 -9.74 -18.46 29.40
CA PRO A 14 -9.03 -18.36 28.13
C PRO A 14 -7.85 -19.34 28.12
N VAL A 15 -7.65 -19.96 26.97
CA VAL A 15 -6.51 -20.81 26.67
C VAL A 15 -5.86 -20.33 25.39
N ILE A 16 -4.62 -19.91 25.47
CA ILE A 16 -3.83 -19.53 24.28
C ILE A 16 -3.53 -20.78 23.47
N ARG A 17 -3.75 -20.71 22.16
CA ARG A 17 -3.26 -21.70 21.20
C ARG A 17 -2.11 -21.10 20.41
N ILE A 18 -1.04 -21.83 20.29
CA ILE A 18 0.14 -21.45 19.52
C ILE A 18 0.27 -22.46 18.39
N PHE A 19 0.04 -22.01 17.17
CA PHE A 19 0.17 -22.81 15.96
C PHE A 19 1.62 -22.82 15.51
N LYS A 20 2.25 -23.97 15.55
CA LYS A 20 3.69 -24.13 15.28
C LYS A 20 3.96 -25.11 14.15
N LYS A 21 5.09 -24.90 13.46
CA LYS A 21 5.76 -25.93 12.67
C LYS A 21 7.10 -26.26 13.33
N GLU A 22 7.34 -27.54 13.56
CA GLU A 22 8.54 -28.02 14.20
C GLU A 22 8.97 -29.34 13.56
N LYS A 23 10.22 -29.41 13.07
CA LYS A 23 10.77 -30.55 12.33
C LYS A 23 9.87 -31.03 11.18
N GLY A 24 9.29 -30.05 10.42
CA GLY A 24 8.40 -30.32 9.32
C GLY A 24 6.95 -30.66 9.70
N GLU A 25 6.64 -30.86 10.98
CA GLU A 25 5.30 -31.23 11.46
C GLU A 25 4.57 -30.02 12.04
N PHE A 26 3.25 -29.96 11.82
CA PHE A 26 2.36 -28.98 12.44
C PHE A 26 1.95 -29.46 13.85
N LYS A 27 1.99 -28.53 14.81
CA LYS A 27 1.59 -28.75 16.20
C LYS A 27 0.80 -27.57 16.74
N ILE A 28 -0.10 -27.85 17.69
CA ILE A 28 -0.80 -26.83 18.47
C ILE A 28 -0.35 -26.98 19.92
N GLU A 29 0.28 -25.95 20.45
CA GLU A 29 0.60 -25.86 21.88
C GLU A 29 -0.46 -25.02 22.60
N TYR A 30 -0.71 -25.34 23.88
CA TYR A 30 -1.73 -24.68 24.69
C TYR A 30 -1.10 -24.08 25.94
N ASP A 31 -1.26 -22.76 26.16
CA ASP A 31 -0.94 -22.13 27.45
C ASP A 31 -2.26 -21.75 28.16
N ARG A 32 -2.47 -22.38 29.34
CA ARG A 32 -3.66 -22.19 30.18
C ARG A 32 -3.43 -21.23 31.34
N ASN A 33 -2.20 -20.72 31.49
CA ASN A 33 -1.77 -19.94 32.65
C ASN A 33 -1.66 -18.43 32.35
N PHE A 34 -1.80 -18.01 31.09
CA PHE A 34 -1.71 -16.61 30.73
C PHE A 34 -3.02 -15.89 31.06
N GLU A 35 -2.91 -14.87 31.93
CA GLU A 35 -4.06 -14.12 32.45
C GLU A 35 -4.24 -12.79 31.72
N PRO A 36 -5.48 -12.40 31.38
CA PRO A 36 -5.76 -11.08 30.81
C PRO A 36 -5.68 -9.99 31.88
N TYR A 37 -5.10 -8.86 31.53
CA TYR A 37 -4.92 -7.72 32.43
C TYR A 37 -4.91 -6.38 31.69
N ILE A 38 -5.09 -5.31 32.49
CA ILE A 38 -4.91 -3.91 32.09
C ILE A 38 -4.15 -3.19 33.21
N TYR A 39 -3.75 -1.93 32.96
CA TYR A 39 -3.20 -1.09 34.00
C TYR A 39 -4.14 0.09 34.34
N ALA A 40 -4.16 0.47 35.61
CA ALA A 40 -4.89 1.66 36.10
C ALA A 40 -3.95 2.56 36.90
N LEU A 41 -3.99 3.84 36.62
CA LEU A 41 -3.38 4.91 37.40
C LEU A 41 -4.43 5.48 38.35
N LEU A 42 -4.14 5.51 39.64
CA LEU A 42 -5.04 6.00 40.66
C LEU A 42 -4.57 7.33 41.25
N GLU A 43 -5.47 8.15 41.74
CA GLU A 43 -5.17 9.37 42.49
C GLU A 43 -4.60 9.05 43.88
N ASP A 44 -5.11 7.98 44.51
CA ASP A 44 -4.65 7.45 45.77
C ASP A 44 -4.65 5.90 45.77
N ASP A 45 -3.74 5.31 46.52
CA ASP A 45 -3.56 3.86 46.57
C ASP A 45 -4.64 3.13 47.39
N GLU A 46 -5.30 3.83 48.33
CA GLU A 46 -6.29 3.23 49.24
C GLU A 46 -7.57 2.86 48.47
N SER A 47 -7.87 3.63 47.42
CA SER A 47 -9.05 3.41 46.56
C SER A 47 -9.00 2.08 45.79
N ILE A 48 -7.88 1.37 45.74
CA ILE A 48 -7.79 0.07 45.06
C ILE A 48 -8.78 -0.95 45.64
N GLU A 49 -9.06 -0.89 46.94
CA GLU A 49 -10.02 -1.81 47.58
C GLU A 49 -11.46 -1.58 47.13
N ASP A 50 -11.83 -0.35 46.76
CA ASP A 50 -13.15 -0.03 46.20
C ASP A 50 -13.22 -0.42 44.72
N ILE A 51 -12.13 -0.22 43.96
CA ILE A 51 -12.05 -0.63 42.56
C ILE A 51 -12.16 -2.15 42.43
N LYS A 52 -11.57 -2.94 43.33
CA LYS A 52 -11.72 -4.41 43.37
C LYS A 52 -13.18 -4.85 43.50
N LYS A 53 -14.03 -4.06 44.14
CA LYS A 53 -15.46 -4.37 44.34
C LYS A 53 -16.32 -4.11 43.09
N ILE A 54 -15.78 -3.41 42.10
CA ILE A 54 -16.49 -3.15 40.85
C ILE A 54 -16.82 -4.45 40.15
N THR A 55 -18.09 -4.63 39.81
CA THR A 55 -18.58 -5.80 39.09
C THR A 55 -19.42 -5.39 37.90
N GLY A 56 -19.52 -6.25 36.93
CA GLY A 56 -20.38 -6.13 35.77
C GLY A 56 -21.02 -7.46 35.41
N GLU A 57 -21.63 -7.55 34.24
CA GLU A 57 -22.25 -8.78 33.76
C GLU A 57 -21.85 -9.05 32.31
N ARG A 58 -21.56 -10.31 31.99
CA ARG A 58 -21.28 -10.79 30.64
C ARG A 58 -22.06 -12.08 30.39
N HIS A 59 -23.03 -12.06 29.51
CA HIS A 59 -23.87 -13.24 29.18
C HIS A 59 -24.47 -13.93 30.43
N GLY A 60 -25.01 -13.16 31.38
CA GLY A 60 -25.58 -13.68 32.60
C GLY A 60 -24.56 -14.09 33.67
N LYS A 61 -23.26 -14.00 33.40
CA LYS A 61 -22.19 -14.28 34.38
C LYS A 61 -21.70 -12.98 34.99
N LYS A 62 -21.65 -12.92 36.33
CA LYS A 62 -21.04 -11.81 37.07
C LYS A 62 -19.52 -11.81 36.80
N VAL A 63 -18.99 -10.67 36.38
CA VAL A 63 -17.56 -10.47 36.14
C VAL A 63 -16.97 -9.48 37.15
N ARG A 64 -15.70 -9.67 37.49
CA ARG A 64 -14.97 -8.89 38.47
C ARG A 64 -13.47 -8.90 38.23
N ILE A 65 -12.76 -8.00 38.87
CA ILE A 65 -11.30 -8.03 38.98
C ILE A 65 -10.95 -9.18 39.94
N ILE A 66 -10.11 -10.11 39.53
CA ILE A 66 -9.72 -11.29 40.34
C ILE A 66 -8.47 -11.06 41.19
N ARG A 67 -7.57 -10.19 40.72
CA ARG A 67 -6.32 -9.86 41.39
C ARG A 67 -5.86 -8.47 41.00
N VAL A 68 -5.19 -7.78 41.91
CA VAL A 68 -4.53 -6.52 41.67
C VAL A 68 -3.08 -6.59 42.15
N GLU A 69 -2.22 -5.87 41.46
CA GLU A 69 -0.78 -5.86 41.76
C GLU A 69 -0.25 -4.46 41.49
N LYS A 70 0.42 -3.82 42.44
CA LYS A 70 1.08 -2.55 42.27
C LYS A 70 2.41 -2.75 41.54
N VAL A 71 2.62 -2.08 40.43
CA VAL A 71 3.82 -2.23 39.59
C VAL A 71 4.42 -0.87 39.25
N LYS A 72 5.75 -0.85 39.17
CA LYS A 72 6.49 0.32 38.69
C LYS A 72 6.69 0.22 37.20
N LYS A 73 6.35 1.27 36.50
CA LYS A 73 6.49 1.41 35.05
C LYS A 73 7.16 2.75 34.74
N LYS A 74 7.34 3.03 33.44
CA LYS A 74 7.60 4.36 32.93
C LYS A 74 6.43 4.81 32.05
N PHE A 75 6.17 6.08 31.99
CA PHE A 75 5.22 6.68 31.06
C PHE A 75 5.83 7.94 30.48
N LEU A 76 6.05 7.93 29.16
CA LEU A 76 6.78 8.99 28.45
C LEU A 76 8.12 9.34 29.15
N GLY A 77 8.87 8.30 29.48
CA GLY A 77 10.19 8.39 30.13
C GLY A 77 10.17 8.59 31.65
N GLU A 78 9.05 9.02 32.25
CA GLU A 78 8.92 9.30 33.68
C GLU A 78 8.51 8.07 34.47
N PRO A 79 9.15 7.79 35.63
CA PRO A 79 8.72 6.71 36.52
C PRO A 79 7.28 6.92 37.00
N ILE A 80 6.47 5.87 36.97
CA ILE A 80 5.08 5.91 37.39
C ILE A 80 4.74 4.60 38.14
N GLU A 81 3.93 4.67 39.16
CA GLU A 81 3.33 3.53 39.84
C GLU A 81 1.91 3.34 39.36
N VAL A 82 1.56 2.14 38.92
CA VAL A 82 0.23 1.80 38.43
C VAL A 82 -0.22 0.46 38.98
N TRP A 83 -1.52 0.23 38.99
CA TRP A 83 -2.13 -1.02 39.41
C TRP A 83 -2.42 -1.91 38.19
N LYS A 84 -1.84 -3.10 38.16
CA LYS A 84 -2.21 -4.17 37.23
C LYS A 84 -3.48 -4.83 37.71
N LEU A 85 -4.56 -4.71 36.92
CA LEU A 85 -5.86 -5.29 37.20
C LEU A 85 -6.01 -6.55 36.35
N VAL A 86 -6.14 -7.72 37.00
CA VAL A 86 -6.22 -9.03 36.35
C VAL A 86 -7.67 -9.52 36.33
N PHE A 87 -8.06 -10.10 35.19
CA PHE A 87 -9.40 -10.62 34.94
C PHE A 87 -9.38 -12.13 34.71
N GLU A 88 -10.53 -12.79 34.87
CA GLU A 88 -10.64 -14.21 34.57
C GLU A 88 -10.63 -14.50 33.07
N HIS A 89 -11.22 -13.58 32.28
CA HIS A 89 -11.36 -13.75 30.83
C HIS A 89 -11.15 -12.40 30.10
N PRO A 90 -10.54 -12.37 28.90
CA PRO A 90 -10.26 -11.10 28.18
C PRO A 90 -11.53 -10.33 27.80
N GLN A 91 -12.69 -10.98 27.72
CA GLN A 91 -13.97 -10.31 27.45
C GLN A 91 -14.63 -9.73 28.72
N ASP A 92 -14.07 -9.96 29.92
CA ASP A 92 -14.64 -9.44 31.16
C ASP A 92 -14.38 -7.94 31.31
N TYR A 93 -13.20 -7.48 30.90
CA TYR A 93 -12.85 -6.08 30.98
C TYR A 93 -13.86 -5.15 30.25
N PRO A 94 -14.27 -5.38 28.98
CA PRO A 94 -15.29 -4.55 28.33
C PRO A 94 -16.60 -4.41 29.13
N ALA A 95 -16.98 -5.42 29.91
CA ALA A 95 -18.22 -5.41 30.68
C ALA A 95 -18.16 -4.49 31.93
N ILE A 96 -16.97 -4.20 32.45
CA ILE A 96 -16.79 -3.34 33.64
C ILE A 96 -15.95 -2.10 33.38
N ARG A 97 -15.48 -1.91 32.17
CA ARG A 97 -14.58 -0.83 31.74
C ARG A 97 -15.09 0.55 32.13
N ASP A 98 -16.36 0.81 31.82
CA ASP A 98 -16.90 2.15 31.99
C ASP A 98 -17.12 2.44 33.49
N ALA A 99 -17.45 1.43 34.29
CA ALA A 99 -17.50 1.56 35.75
C ALA A 99 -16.14 1.82 36.37
N ILE A 100 -15.07 1.12 35.93
CA ILE A 100 -13.69 1.39 36.37
C ILE A 100 -13.29 2.82 35.97
N ARG A 101 -13.51 3.20 34.71
CA ARG A 101 -13.12 4.52 34.18
C ARG A 101 -13.83 5.69 34.86
N SER A 102 -15.10 5.47 35.27
CA SER A 102 -15.92 6.49 35.93
C SER A 102 -15.68 6.59 37.43
N HIS A 103 -14.88 5.71 38.03
CA HIS A 103 -14.56 5.77 39.44
C HIS A 103 -13.70 7.01 39.74
N PRO A 104 -14.07 7.86 40.73
CA PRO A 104 -13.36 9.12 40.99
C PRO A 104 -11.85 9.02 41.21
N ALA A 105 -11.40 7.92 41.79
CA ALA A 105 -9.99 7.68 42.07
C ALA A 105 -9.21 7.15 40.85
N VAL A 106 -9.86 6.79 39.74
CA VAL A 106 -9.19 6.32 38.54
C VAL A 106 -8.87 7.51 37.64
N ARG A 107 -7.61 7.87 37.60
CA ARG A 107 -7.11 8.93 36.72
C ARG A 107 -7.03 8.48 35.27
N GLU A 108 -6.50 7.28 35.01
CA GLU A 108 -6.41 6.72 33.66
C GLU A 108 -6.24 5.21 33.67
N ILE A 109 -6.69 4.56 32.61
CA ILE A 109 -6.45 3.13 32.36
C ILE A 109 -5.64 2.97 31.07
N PHE A 110 -4.73 1.99 31.04
CA PHE A 110 -3.80 1.80 29.94
C PHE A 110 -3.87 0.40 29.35
N GLU A 111 -3.53 0.31 28.06
CA GLU A 111 -3.31 -0.95 27.31
C GLU A 111 -4.52 -1.90 27.29
N TYR A 112 -5.70 -1.36 27.49
CA TYR A 112 -6.97 -2.11 27.53
C TYR A 112 -7.47 -2.62 26.17
N ASP A 113 -6.92 -2.11 25.08
CA ASP A 113 -7.33 -2.41 23.71
C ASP A 113 -6.32 -3.30 22.96
N ILE A 114 -5.33 -3.84 23.66
CA ILE A 114 -4.39 -4.81 23.08
C ILE A 114 -5.05 -6.19 23.07
N PRO A 115 -5.25 -6.83 21.89
CA PRO A 115 -5.86 -8.15 21.80
C PRO A 115 -5.07 -9.22 22.59
N PHE A 116 -5.76 -10.09 23.29
CA PHE A 116 -5.19 -11.02 24.27
C PHE A 116 -4.08 -11.93 23.70
N ALA A 117 -4.31 -12.55 22.53
CA ALA A 117 -3.31 -13.39 21.90
C ALA A 117 -2.07 -12.62 21.41
N LYS A 118 -2.24 -11.35 21.02
CA LYS A 118 -1.13 -10.47 20.61
C LYS A 118 -0.33 -9.98 21.81
N ARG A 119 -1.01 -9.69 22.92
CA ARG A 119 -0.36 -9.43 24.20
C ARG A 119 0.50 -10.61 24.64
N TYR A 120 -0.01 -11.82 24.45
CA TYR A 120 0.76 -13.04 24.76
C TYR A 120 2.11 -13.09 24.04
N LEU A 121 2.12 -12.79 22.74
CA LEU A 121 3.37 -12.75 21.98
C LEU A 121 4.35 -11.71 22.54
N ILE A 122 3.85 -10.52 22.88
CA ILE A 122 4.65 -9.43 23.45
C ILE A 122 5.21 -9.83 24.82
N ASP A 123 4.36 -10.25 25.73
CA ASP A 123 4.73 -10.54 27.13
C ASP A 123 5.68 -11.74 27.23
N LYS A 124 5.56 -12.71 26.34
CA LYS A 124 6.44 -13.90 26.30
C LYS A 124 7.69 -13.68 25.43
N GLY A 125 7.84 -12.53 24.79
CA GLY A 125 8.95 -12.27 23.87
C GLY A 125 8.98 -13.23 22.66
N LEU A 126 7.81 -13.73 22.25
CA LEU A 126 7.71 -14.69 21.16
C LEU A 126 7.60 -13.97 19.82
N VAL A 127 8.37 -14.41 18.83
CA VAL A 127 8.40 -13.82 17.50
C VAL A 127 7.90 -14.84 16.48
N PRO A 128 6.76 -14.55 15.80
CA PRO A 128 6.31 -15.39 14.69
C PRO A 128 7.34 -15.45 13.56
N MET A 129 7.35 -16.58 12.85
CA MET A 129 8.23 -16.85 11.70
C MET A 129 9.72 -16.98 12.03
N GLU A 130 10.15 -16.89 13.29
CA GLU A 130 11.51 -17.28 13.67
C GLU A 130 11.71 -18.79 13.60
N GLY A 131 12.85 -19.19 13.03
CA GLY A 131 13.22 -20.59 12.79
C GLY A 131 13.44 -20.87 11.31
N GLY A 132 14.05 -22.00 11.00
CA GLY A 132 14.45 -22.40 9.64
C GLY A 132 13.50 -23.42 8.99
N GLU A 133 12.24 -23.49 9.41
CA GLU A 133 11.28 -24.45 8.85
C GLU A 133 10.88 -24.06 7.42
N GLU A 134 10.87 -25.03 6.53
CA GLU A 134 10.35 -24.88 5.18
C GLU A 134 8.83 -24.94 5.19
N LEU A 135 8.17 -23.99 4.53
CA LEU A 135 6.73 -23.88 4.49
C LEU A 135 6.17 -24.32 3.14
N LYS A 136 5.14 -25.16 3.17
CA LYS A 136 4.39 -25.56 1.97
C LYS A 136 3.40 -24.47 1.58
N LEU A 137 3.53 -23.92 0.37
CA LEU A 137 2.67 -22.89 -0.19
C LEU A 137 1.70 -23.53 -1.17
N LEU A 138 0.43 -23.11 -1.14
CA LEU A 138 -0.57 -23.48 -2.13
C LEU A 138 -1.40 -22.25 -2.48
N ALA A 139 -1.44 -21.89 -3.75
CA ALA A 139 -2.32 -20.87 -4.30
C ALA A 139 -3.61 -21.51 -4.83
N PHE A 140 -4.72 -20.78 -4.75
CA PHE A 140 -5.96 -21.18 -5.40
C PHE A 140 -6.77 -19.98 -5.89
N ALA A 141 -7.63 -20.24 -6.89
CA ALA A 141 -8.59 -19.30 -7.44
C ALA A 141 -9.83 -20.04 -7.93
N ILE A 142 -10.95 -19.34 -8.07
CA ILE A 142 -12.19 -19.90 -8.60
C ILE A 142 -12.64 -19.14 -9.85
N ALA A 143 -13.19 -19.89 -10.82
CA ALA A 143 -13.96 -19.35 -11.92
C ALA A 143 -15.45 -19.65 -11.67
N THR A 144 -16.31 -18.64 -11.79
CA THR A 144 -17.70 -18.72 -11.41
C THR A 144 -18.61 -18.35 -12.56
N PHE A 145 -19.82 -18.91 -12.57
CA PHE A 145 -20.86 -18.47 -13.47
C PHE A 145 -21.50 -17.19 -12.91
N TYR A 146 -21.51 -16.14 -13.71
CA TYR A 146 -22.13 -14.88 -13.33
C TYR A 146 -23.07 -14.42 -14.42
N HIS A 147 -24.31 -14.07 -14.05
CA HIS A 147 -25.23 -13.35 -14.89
C HIS A 147 -25.43 -11.93 -14.33
N GLU A 148 -25.56 -10.96 -15.20
CA GLU A 148 -25.87 -9.60 -14.80
C GLU A 148 -27.19 -9.56 -14.03
N GLY A 149 -27.14 -9.06 -12.78
CA GLY A 149 -28.31 -9.02 -11.89
C GLY A 149 -28.37 -10.13 -10.85
N ASP A 150 -27.50 -11.14 -10.91
CA ASP A 150 -27.44 -12.19 -9.89
C ASP A 150 -27.01 -11.65 -8.53
N GLU A 151 -27.56 -12.22 -7.46
CA GLU A 151 -27.02 -12.01 -6.12
C GLU A 151 -25.64 -12.68 -5.99
N PHE A 152 -24.83 -12.21 -5.03
CA PHE A 152 -23.51 -12.78 -4.77
C PHE A 152 -23.58 -14.30 -4.51
N ALA A 153 -22.79 -15.08 -5.25
CA ALA A 153 -22.72 -16.54 -5.23
C ALA A 153 -24.05 -17.25 -5.58
N GLU A 154 -24.89 -16.64 -6.42
CA GLU A 154 -26.02 -17.31 -7.06
C GLU A 154 -25.53 -18.35 -8.07
N GLY A 155 -24.59 -17.97 -8.94
CA GLY A 155 -24.03 -18.85 -9.96
C GLY A 155 -23.15 -19.97 -9.38
N GLU A 156 -22.97 -21.02 -10.17
CA GLU A 156 -22.15 -22.17 -9.80
C GLU A 156 -20.66 -21.85 -9.90
N ILE A 157 -19.87 -22.55 -9.10
CA ILE A 157 -18.41 -22.60 -9.30
C ILE A 157 -18.14 -23.54 -10.46
N LEU A 158 -17.57 -23.01 -11.52
CA LEU A 158 -17.27 -23.74 -12.75
C LEU A 158 -15.95 -24.50 -12.66
N MET A 159 -14.95 -23.84 -12.09
CA MET A 159 -13.60 -24.38 -11.92
C MET A 159 -13.01 -23.91 -10.60
N ILE A 160 -12.25 -24.80 -9.98
CA ILE A 160 -11.37 -24.47 -8.85
C ILE A 160 -9.95 -24.81 -9.29
N SER A 161 -9.10 -23.83 -9.42
CA SER A 161 -7.70 -24.01 -9.76
C SER A 161 -6.82 -23.89 -8.53
N TYR A 162 -5.74 -24.66 -8.49
CA TYR A 162 -4.74 -24.56 -7.47
C TYR A 162 -3.33 -24.78 -8.03
N ALA A 163 -2.34 -24.22 -7.38
CA ALA A 163 -0.94 -24.35 -7.75
C ALA A 163 -0.04 -24.46 -6.52
N ASP A 164 0.95 -25.30 -6.61
CA ASP A 164 2.02 -25.46 -5.63
C ASP A 164 3.36 -25.72 -6.35
N GLU A 165 4.36 -26.20 -5.65
CA GLU A 165 5.66 -26.54 -6.23
C GLU A 165 5.62 -27.60 -7.31
N SER A 166 4.62 -28.49 -7.29
CA SER A 166 4.45 -29.55 -8.28
C SER A 166 3.78 -29.07 -9.58
N GLY A 167 3.31 -27.83 -9.61
CA GLY A 167 2.63 -27.22 -10.76
C GLY A 167 1.20 -26.79 -10.46
N ALA A 168 0.44 -26.47 -11.52
CA ALA A 168 -0.93 -26.01 -11.40
C ALA A 168 -1.93 -27.03 -11.95
N LYS A 169 -3.11 -27.15 -11.32
CA LYS A 169 -4.21 -28.03 -11.71
C LYS A 169 -5.54 -27.30 -11.60
N VAL A 170 -6.52 -27.83 -12.34
CA VAL A 170 -7.90 -27.33 -12.37
C VAL A 170 -8.86 -28.48 -12.08
N ILE A 171 -9.78 -28.27 -11.15
CA ILE A 171 -10.90 -29.18 -10.86
C ILE A 171 -12.16 -28.60 -11.49
N THR A 172 -12.86 -29.38 -12.30
CA THR A 172 -14.11 -28.96 -12.96
C THR A 172 -15.09 -30.12 -13.09
N TRP A 173 -16.36 -29.81 -13.31
CA TRP A 173 -17.43 -30.80 -13.49
C TRP A 173 -17.91 -30.93 -14.95
N LYS A 174 -17.24 -30.26 -15.90
CA LYS A 174 -17.40 -30.54 -17.32
C LYS A 174 -16.22 -31.31 -17.88
N LYS A 175 -16.51 -32.20 -18.82
CA LYS A 175 -15.47 -32.99 -19.48
C LYS A 175 -14.56 -32.11 -20.33
N ILE A 176 -13.30 -32.08 -19.98
CA ILE A 176 -12.22 -31.34 -20.66
C ILE A 176 -11.01 -32.28 -20.71
N ASP A 177 -10.50 -32.54 -21.91
CA ASP A 177 -9.32 -33.39 -22.12
C ASP A 177 -8.04 -32.51 -22.14
N LEU A 178 -7.51 -32.22 -20.96
CA LEU A 178 -6.24 -31.49 -20.76
C LEU A 178 -5.48 -32.11 -19.56
N PRO A 179 -4.16 -32.27 -19.64
CA PRO A 179 -3.37 -33.02 -18.66
C PRO A 179 -3.37 -32.44 -17.23
N TYR A 180 -3.72 -31.18 -17.07
CA TYR A 180 -3.81 -30.50 -15.80
C TYR A 180 -5.24 -30.36 -15.26
N VAL A 181 -6.23 -30.91 -15.98
CA VAL A 181 -7.64 -30.83 -15.58
C VAL A 181 -8.10 -32.15 -14.97
N GLU A 182 -8.64 -32.07 -13.78
CA GLU A 182 -9.32 -33.16 -13.07
C GLU A 182 -10.83 -32.95 -13.20
N VAL A 183 -11.53 -33.93 -13.84
CA VAL A 183 -12.96 -33.86 -14.07
C VAL A 183 -13.70 -34.65 -13.02
N VAL A 184 -14.70 -34.03 -12.40
CA VAL A 184 -15.64 -34.67 -11.45
C VAL A 184 -17.08 -34.57 -11.96
N SER A 185 -18.05 -35.13 -11.23
CA SER A 185 -19.43 -35.25 -11.73
C SER A 185 -20.26 -33.97 -11.54
N THR A 186 -20.00 -33.15 -10.50
CA THR A 186 -20.83 -31.98 -10.13
C THR A 186 -19.99 -30.90 -9.45
N GLU A 187 -20.51 -29.68 -9.35
CA GLU A 187 -19.95 -28.63 -8.53
C GLU A 187 -19.69 -29.07 -7.07
N ARG A 188 -20.67 -29.82 -6.51
CA ARG A 188 -20.54 -30.35 -5.15
C ARG A 188 -19.31 -31.26 -4.99
N GLU A 189 -19.07 -32.12 -5.96
CA GLU A 189 -17.89 -32.99 -5.97
C GLU A 189 -16.59 -32.22 -6.25
N ALA A 190 -16.63 -31.13 -7.04
CA ALA A 190 -15.49 -30.26 -7.25
C ALA A 190 -15.05 -29.58 -5.95
N ILE A 191 -15.99 -29.07 -5.18
CA ILE A 191 -15.69 -28.49 -3.87
C ILE A 191 -15.14 -29.55 -2.91
N LYS A 192 -15.75 -30.73 -2.84
CA LYS A 192 -15.25 -31.84 -2.00
C LYS A 192 -13.82 -32.24 -2.39
N ARG A 193 -13.55 -32.36 -3.69
CA ARG A 193 -12.23 -32.71 -4.20
C ARG A 193 -11.19 -31.63 -3.83
N PHE A 194 -11.53 -30.37 -3.93
CA PHE A 194 -10.67 -29.28 -3.47
C PHE A 194 -10.38 -29.36 -1.97
N LEU A 195 -11.40 -29.61 -1.14
CA LEU A 195 -11.21 -29.82 0.30
C LEU A 195 -10.32 -31.05 0.60
N GLN A 196 -10.40 -32.08 -0.21
CA GLN A 196 -9.53 -33.25 -0.13
C GLN A 196 -8.09 -32.89 -0.52
N VAL A 197 -7.87 -32.12 -1.60
CA VAL A 197 -6.55 -31.61 -2.01
C VAL A 197 -5.90 -30.81 -0.91
N LEU A 198 -6.63 -29.93 -0.22
CA LEU A 198 -6.12 -29.17 0.90
C LEU A 198 -5.70 -30.06 2.10
N ARG A 199 -6.38 -31.18 2.29
CA ARG A 199 -6.00 -32.17 3.33
C ARG A 199 -4.79 -33.01 2.93
N GLU A 200 -4.73 -33.46 1.68
CA GLU A 200 -3.64 -34.29 1.15
C GLU A 200 -2.32 -33.52 1.09
N LYS A 201 -2.36 -32.27 0.59
CA LYS A 201 -1.17 -31.42 0.46
C LYS A 201 -0.78 -30.75 1.76
N ASP A 202 -1.72 -30.54 2.66
CA ASP A 202 -1.57 -29.86 3.95
C ASP A 202 -0.69 -28.61 3.89
N PRO A 203 -1.08 -27.57 3.11
CA PRO A 203 -0.27 -26.37 2.98
C PRO A 203 -0.20 -25.58 4.29
N ASP A 204 0.97 -25.01 4.58
CA ASP A 204 1.17 -24.07 5.69
C ASP A 204 0.65 -22.67 5.33
N VAL A 205 0.76 -22.31 4.04
CA VAL A 205 0.40 -21.00 3.52
C VAL A 205 -0.61 -21.17 2.38
N LEU A 206 -1.75 -20.51 2.52
CA LEU A 206 -2.74 -20.36 1.45
C LEU A 206 -2.56 -18.99 0.80
N LEU A 207 -2.36 -18.98 -0.51
CA LEU A 207 -2.18 -17.80 -1.32
C LEU A 207 -3.42 -17.52 -2.16
N THR A 208 -3.90 -16.30 -2.16
CA THR A 208 -4.99 -15.86 -3.04
C THR A 208 -4.69 -14.50 -3.64
N TYR A 209 -5.42 -14.14 -4.67
CA TYR A 209 -5.43 -12.78 -5.20
C TYR A 209 -6.82 -12.18 -5.09
N ASN A 210 -7.05 -11.33 -4.09
CA ASN A 210 -8.35 -10.79 -3.69
C ASN A 210 -9.30 -11.81 -3.02
N GLY A 211 -8.78 -12.93 -2.50
CA GLY A 211 -9.56 -13.96 -1.85
C GLY A 211 -10.25 -13.51 -0.57
N ASP A 212 -9.70 -12.52 0.13
CA ASP A 212 -10.35 -11.87 1.28
C ASP A 212 -11.76 -11.35 0.94
N ASN A 213 -11.96 -10.86 -0.29
CA ASN A 213 -13.23 -10.27 -0.70
C ASN A 213 -14.09 -11.18 -1.58
N PHE A 214 -13.50 -12.22 -2.19
CA PHE A 214 -14.21 -13.01 -3.19
C PHE A 214 -14.16 -14.53 -2.93
N ASP A 215 -13.03 -15.19 -3.15
CA ASP A 215 -12.96 -16.66 -3.26
C ASP A 215 -13.52 -17.37 -2.01
N PHE A 216 -13.08 -17.01 -0.82
CA PHE A 216 -13.53 -17.67 0.41
C PHE A 216 -15.02 -17.46 0.70
N ALA A 217 -15.49 -16.24 0.51
CA ALA A 217 -16.89 -15.91 0.75
C ALA A 217 -17.80 -16.62 -0.26
N TYR A 218 -17.34 -16.70 -1.51
CA TYR A 218 -18.06 -17.40 -2.57
C TYR A 218 -18.16 -18.91 -2.31
N ILE A 219 -17.02 -19.56 -2.06
CA ILE A 219 -16.99 -21.00 -1.74
C ILE A 219 -17.84 -21.30 -0.50
N LYS A 220 -17.73 -20.51 0.54
CA LYS A 220 -18.51 -20.68 1.78
C LYS A 220 -20.01 -20.64 1.50
N LYS A 221 -20.50 -19.63 0.75
CA LYS A 221 -21.90 -19.51 0.41
C LYS A 221 -22.40 -20.66 -0.50
N ARG A 222 -21.55 -21.12 -1.44
CA ARG A 222 -21.86 -22.31 -2.25
C ARG A 222 -21.92 -23.59 -1.41
N CYS A 223 -21.00 -23.76 -0.47
CA CYS A 223 -21.03 -24.87 0.50
C CYS A 223 -22.36 -24.91 1.26
N GLU A 224 -22.80 -23.76 1.80
CA GLU A 224 -24.07 -23.63 2.50
C GLU A 224 -25.26 -24.07 1.63
N LYS A 225 -25.32 -23.62 0.36
CA LYS A 225 -26.35 -24.01 -0.62
C LYS A 225 -26.33 -25.50 -0.96
N LEU A 226 -25.14 -26.10 -0.98
CA LEU A 226 -24.94 -27.51 -1.38
C LEU A 226 -24.94 -28.47 -0.18
N GLY A 227 -25.21 -27.99 1.04
CA GLY A 227 -25.18 -28.80 2.25
C GLY A 227 -23.80 -29.35 2.59
N LEU A 228 -22.74 -28.57 2.36
CA LEU A 228 -21.35 -28.85 2.69
C LEU A 228 -20.83 -27.94 3.81
N LYS A 229 -19.83 -28.41 4.54
CA LYS A 229 -19.06 -27.56 5.47
C LYS A 229 -17.72 -27.18 4.83
N PHE A 230 -17.40 -25.92 4.84
CA PHE A 230 -16.13 -25.39 4.31
C PHE A 230 -15.02 -25.47 5.36
N THR A 231 -14.69 -26.67 5.82
CA THR A 231 -13.70 -26.93 6.88
C THR A 231 -12.30 -27.03 6.32
N ILE A 232 -11.53 -25.95 6.39
CA ILE A 232 -10.15 -25.85 5.89
C ILE A 232 -9.13 -25.46 6.96
N GLY A 233 -9.57 -25.12 8.17
CA GLY A 233 -8.69 -24.95 9.32
C GLY A 233 -8.07 -26.27 9.74
N ARG A 234 -6.83 -26.26 10.21
CA ARG A 234 -6.16 -27.46 10.74
C ARG A 234 -6.76 -27.96 12.05
N ASP A 235 -7.56 -27.11 12.71
CA ASP A 235 -8.39 -27.50 13.87
C ASP A 235 -9.80 -27.98 13.46
N GLY A 236 -10.07 -28.15 12.18
CA GLY A 236 -11.36 -28.54 11.64
C GLY A 236 -12.38 -27.42 11.52
N SER A 237 -11.99 -26.17 11.79
CA SER A 237 -12.89 -25.01 11.68
C SER A 237 -13.07 -24.53 10.25
N GLU A 238 -14.17 -23.77 10.04
CA GLU A 238 -14.38 -23.00 8.81
C GLU A 238 -13.54 -21.72 8.83
N PRO A 239 -13.22 -21.14 7.65
CA PRO A 239 -12.53 -19.84 7.59
C PRO A 239 -13.40 -18.75 8.22
N LYS A 240 -12.77 -17.93 9.06
CA LYS A 240 -13.41 -16.79 9.70
C LYS A 240 -13.29 -15.58 8.79
N ILE A 241 -14.41 -15.16 8.21
CA ILE A 241 -14.51 -13.95 7.41
C ILE A 241 -14.94 -12.80 8.32
N GLN A 242 -14.09 -11.80 8.46
CA GLN A 242 -14.35 -10.66 9.36
C GLN A 242 -14.17 -9.33 8.62
N ARG A 243 -14.94 -8.33 9.04
CA ARG A 243 -14.83 -6.99 8.48
C ARG A 243 -13.69 -6.22 9.14
N MET A 244 -12.78 -5.67 8.34
CA MET A 244 -11.71 -4.77 8.77
C MET A 244 -11.86 -3.41 8.08
N GLY A 245 -12.54 -2.49 8.75
CA GLY A 245 -12.88 -1.19 8.16
C GLY A 245 -13.88 -1.34 7.00
N ASP A 246 -13.46 -0.99 5.80
CA ASP A 246 -14.22 -1.09 4.54
C ASP A 246 -13.93 -2.37 3.73
N ARG A 247 -13.04 -3.25 4.22
CA ARG A 247 -12.61 -4.49 3.57
C ARG A 247 -12.98 -5.70 4.41
N PHE A 248 -12.88 -6.86 3.80
CA PHE A 248 -12.92 -8.14 4.51
C PHE A 248 -11.51 -8.68 4.70
N ALA A 249 -11.36 -9.57 5.66
CA ALA A 249 -10.15 -10.33 5.92
C ALA A 249 -10.54 -11.74 6.32
N VAL A 250 -9.85 -12.73 5.78
CA VAL A 250 -10.11 -14.15 6.02
C VAL A 250 -8.99 -14.77 6.84
N GLU A 251 -9.35 -15.35 7.96
CA GLU A 251 -8.46 -16.09 8.84
C GLU A 251 -8.74 -17.58 8.74
N VAL A 252 -7.70 -18.39 8.57
CA VAL A 252 -7.78 -19.85 8.50
C VAL A 252 -6.93 -20.43 9.63
N LYS A 253 -7.56 -21.08 10.61
CA LYS A 253 -6.86 -21.56 11.80
C LYS A 253 -5.78 -22.61 11.49
N GLY A 254 -4.58 -22.34 11.99
CA GLY A 254 -3.40 -23.19 11.77
C GLY A 254 -2.77 -23.10 10.38
N ARG A 255 -3.25 -22.20 9.51
CA ARG A 255 -2.65 -21.88 8.20
C ARG A 255 -2.50 -20.38 8.05
N ILE A 256 -1.41 -19.96 7.44
CA ILE A 256 -1.22 -18.55 7.05
C ILE A 256 -2.04 -18.30 5.79
N HIS A 257 -3.01 -17.41 5.84
CA HIS A 257 -3.64 -16.92 4.61
C HIS A 257 -3.02 -15.58 4.22
N LEU A 258 -2.39 -15.54 3.05
CA LEU A 258 -1.83 -14.34 2.43
C LEU A 258 -2.64 -13.96 1.19
N ASP A 259 -3.42 -12.90 1.29
CA ASP A 259 -4.03 -12.26 0.12
C ASP A 259 -3.02 -11.29 -0.51
N LEU A 260 -2.64 -11.55 -1.75
CA LEU A 260 -1.61 -10.78 -2.45
C LEU A 260 -2.10 -9.41 -2.92
N ALA A 261 -3.40 -9.22 -3.14
CA ALA A 261 -3.92 -7.95 -3.66
C ALA A 261 -3.63 -6.74 -2.75
N PRO A 262 -3.79 -6.78 -1.40
CA PRO A 262 -3.35 -5.70 -0.52
C PRO A 262 -1.82 -5.57 -0.47
N VAL A 263 -1.07 -6.68 -0.42
CA VAL A 263 0.40 -6.68 -0.35
C VAL A 263 1.01 -5.94 -1.55
N VAL A 264 0.56 -6.28 -2.75
CA VAL A 264 1.07 -5.65 -3.99
C VAL A 264 0.79 -4.16 -4.02
N ARG A 265 -0.40 -3.72 -3.59
CA ARG A 265 -0.78 -2.30 -3.55
C ARG A 265 0.11 -1.46 -2.64
N HIS A 266 0.65 -2.06 -1.60
CA HIS A 266 1.60 -1.40 -0.69
C HIS A 266 3.05 -1.46 -1.18
N THR A 267 3.39 -2.46 -2.00
CA THR A 267 4.78 -2.73 -2.40
C THR A 267 5.15 -2.07 -3.73
N ILE A 268 4.27 -2.10 -4.72
CA ILE A 268 4.53 -1.55 -6.06
C ILE A 268 3.44 -0.57 -6.48
N ARG A 269 3.81 0.41 -7.34
CA ARG A 269 2.86 1.39 -7.87
C ARG A 269 2.53 1.07 -9.31
N LEU A 270 1.28 0.70 -9.56
CA LEU A 270 0.77 0.39 -10.89
C LEU A 270 -0.49 1.21 -11.20
N PRO A 271 -0.81 1.43 -12.47
CA PRO A 271 -2.06 2.05 -12.90
C PRO A 271 -3.28 1.23 -12.49
N THR A 272 -3.20 -0.11 -12.64
CA THR A 272 -4.22 -1.07 -12.21
C THR A 272 -3.58 -2.20 -11.42
N TYR A 273 -4.37 -2.84 -10.57
CA TYR A 273 -3.91 -3.96 -9.73
C TYR A 273 -4.73 -5.23 -10.02
N THR A 274 -4.98 -5.50 -11.31
CA THR A 274 -5.48 -6.81 -11.72
C THR A 274 -4.34 -7.83 -11.66
N LEU A 275 -4.64 -9.10 -11.53
CA LEU A 275 -3.63 -10.16 -11.46
C LEU A 275 -2.70 -10.10 -12.68
N GLU A 276 -3.26 -9.89 -13.87
CA GLU A 276 -2.51 -9.79 -15.13
C GLU A 276 -1.51 -8.63 -15.12
N ALA A 277 -1.99 -7.43 -14.75
CA ALA A 277 -1.16 -6.23 -14.72
C ALA A 277 -0.01 -6.34 -13.71
N VAL A 278 -0.28 -6.94 -12.56
CA VAL A 278 0.73 -7.18 -11.53
C VAL A 278 1.74 -8.23 -11.98
N TYR A 279 1.25 -9.33 -12.57
CA TYR A 279 2.11 -10.41 -13.05
C TYR A 279 3.04 -9.94 -14.17
N GLU A 280 2.52 -9.15 -15.13
CA GLU A 280 3.32 -8.54 -16.18
C GLU A 280 4.36 -7.57 -15.61
N ALA A 281 3.97 -6.72 -14.64
CA ALA A 281 4.88 -5.76 -14.04
C ALA A 281 6.03 -6.41 -13.24
N VAL A 282 5.77 -7.54 -12.58
CA VAL A 282 6.75 -8.24 -11.75
C VAL A 282 7.66 -9.15 -12.57
N PHE A 283 7.11 -9.88 -13.54
CA PHE A 283 7.83 -10.92 -14.28
C PHE A 283 8.08 -10.61 -15.75
N GLY A 284 7.52 -9.52 -16.30
CA GLY A 284 7.58 -9.20 -17.72
C GLY A 284 6.81 -10.15 -18.62
N LYS A 285 5.97 -11.01 -18.05
CA LYS A 285 5.18 -12.03 -18.77
C LYS A 285 3.75 -11.58 -18.89
N LYS A 286 3.21 -11.60 -20.11
CA LYS A 286 1.79 -11.33 -20.34
C LYS A 286 0.97 -12.57 -19.99
N LYS A 287 -0.18 -12.33 -19.37
CA LYS A 287 -1.23 -13.31 -19.08
C LYS A 287 -2.50 -12.87 -19.82
N GLU A 288 -3.20 -13.81 -20.43
CA GLU A 288 -4.48 -13.51 -21.04
C GLU A 288 -5.50 -13.10 -19.95
N LYS A 289 -6.35 -12.14 -20.27
CA LYS A 289 -7.48 -11.76 -19.44
C LYS A 289 -8.75 -12.30 -20.08
N VAL A 290 -9.56 -12.99 -19.28
CA VAL A 290 -10.90 -13.43 -19.66
C VAL A 290 -11.91 -12.71 -18.78
N TYR A 291 -12.89 -12.08 -19.38
CA TYR A 291 -13.93 -11.36 -18.62
C TYR A 291 -15.03 -12.33 -18.17
N ALA A 292 -15.72 -12.00 -17.08
CA ALA A 292 -16.76 -12.85 -16.50
C ALA A 292 -17.88 -13.17 -17.49
N GLU A 293 -18.25 -12.21 -18.34
CA GLU A 293 -19.27 -12.37 -19.38
C GLU A 293 -18.81 -13.36 -20.48
N GLU A 294 -17.52 -13.35 -20.82
CA GLU A 294 -16.93 -14.28 -21.79
C GLU A 294 -16.90 -15.72 -21.26
N ILE A 295 -16.75 -15.90 -19.95
CA ILE A 295 -16.76 -17.22 -19.30
C ILE A 295 -18.09 -17.92 -19.54
N ALA A 296 -19.21 -17.22 -19.42
CA ALA A 296 -20.54 -17.77 -19.62
C ALA A 296 -20.77 -18.25 -21.06
N GLU A 297 -20.26 -17.53 -22.06
CA GLU A 297 -20.34 -17.91 -23.46
C GLU A 297 -19.37 -19.06 -23.79
N ALA A 298 -18.11 -18.94 -23.33
CA ALA A 298 -17.07 -19.95 -23.50
C ALA A 298 -17.47 -21.30 -22.88
N TRP A 299 -18.27 -21.29 -21.80
CA TRP A 299 -18.76 -22.50 -21.14
C TRP A 299 -19.66 -23.39 -22.01
N LYS A 300 -20.14 -22.86 -23.16
CA LYS A 300 -21.04 -23.56 -24.08
C LYS A 300 -20.32 -24.36 -25.16
N SER A 301 -19.04 -24.14 -25.40
CA SER A 301 -18.28 -24.80 -26.47
C SER A 301 -17.03 -25.52 -25.93
N GLU A 302 -16.58 -26.56 -26.61
CA GLU A 302 -15.38 -27.32 -26.22
C GLU A 302 -14.12 -26.47 -26.25
N GLU A 303 -13.96 -25.63 -27.26
CA GLU A 303 -12.82 -24.70 -27.38
C GLU A 303 -12.84 -23.64 -26.27
N GLY A 304 -14.03 -23.10 -26.01
CA GLY A 304 -14.21 -22.15 -24.91
C GLY A 304 -13.91 -22.76 -23.54
N LEU A 305 -14.33 -23.99 -23.28
CA LEU A 305 -14.02 -24.74 -22.07
C LEU A 305 -12.51 -24.92 -21.87
N LYS A 306 -11.78 -25.25 -22.94
CA LYS A 306 -10.31 -25.37 -22.90
C LYS A 306 -9.65 -24.01 -22.59
N ARG A 307 -10.15 -22.92 -23.19
CA ARG A 307 -9.68 -21.56 -22.94
C ARG A 307 -9.90 -21.14 -21.48
N VAL A 308 -11.08 -21.37 -20.91
CA VAL A 308 -11.39 -21.06 -19.50
C VAL A 308 -10.56 -21.93 -18.56
N ALA A 309 -10.33 -23.22 -18.88
CA ALA A 309 -9.46 -24.07 -18.07
C ALA A 309 -8.00 -23.60 -18.06
N GLN A 310 -7.48 -23.17 -19.21
CA GLN A 310 -6.15 -22.59 -19.31
C GLN A 310 -6.06 -21.29 -18.49
N TYR A 311 -7.00 -20.37 -18.66
CA TYR A 311 -7.08 -19.14 -17.90
C TYR A 311 -7.12 -19.41 -16.39
N SER A 312 -7.98 -20.31 -15.94
CA SER A 312 -8.09 -20.68 -14.51
C SER A 312 -6.80 -21.28 -13.97
N MET A 313 -6.13 -22.14 -14.73
CA MET A 313 -4.83 -22.72 -14.39
C MET A 313 -3.75 -21.62 -14.25
N GLU A 314 -3.72 -20.69 -15.19
CA GLU A 314 -2.79 -19.57 -15.19
C GLU A 314 -3.04 -18.62 -14.02
N ASP A 315 -4.27 -18.41 -13.58
CA ASP A 315 -4.61 -17.62 -12.39
C ASP A 315 -3.97 -18.20 -11.12
N ALA A 316 -4.14 -19.51 -10.90
CA ALA A 316 -3.54 -20.17 -9.75
C ALA A 316 -1.99 -20.14 -9.82
N ARG A 317 -1.42 -20.39 -11.01
CA ARG A 317 0.04 -20.36 -11.22
C ARG A 317 0.60 -18.96 -10.99
N ALA A 318 0.00 -17.94 -11.58
CA ALA A 318 0.44 -16.56 -11.40
C ALA A 318 0.34 -16.13 -9.93
N THR A 319 -0.73 -16.49 -9.23
CA THR A 319 -0.89 -16.25 -7.79
C THR A 319 0.19 -16.95 -6.98
N TYR A 320 0.54 -18.19 -7.33
CA TYR A 320 1.62 -18.94 -6.67
C TYR A 320 2.99 -18.29 -6.89
N GLU A 321 3.32 -17.93 -8.15
CA GLU A 321 4.60 -17.28 -8.48
C GLU A 321 4.74 -15.93 -7.78
N LEU A 322 3.67 -15.11 -7.77
CA LEU A 322 3.63 -13.85 -7.02
C LEU A 322 3.76 -14.09 -5.52
N GLY A 323 3.10 -15.12 -5.00
CA GLY A 323 3.22 -15.50 -3.59
C GLY A 323 4.67 -15.83 -3.21
N ARG A 324 5.37 -16.60 -4.03
CA ARG A 324 6.80 -16.90 -3.83
C ARG A 324 7.70 -15.66 -3.86
N GLU A 325 7.32 -14.64 -4.62
CA GLU A 325 8.08 -13.38 -4.67
C GLU A 325 7.82 -12.49 -3.46
N PHE A 326 6.55 -12.35 -3.01
CA PHE A 326 6.19 -11.40 -1.96
C PHE A 326 6.18 -12.00 -0.54
N PHE A 327 5.90 -13.30 -0.38
CA PHE A 327 5.81 -13.93 0.94
C PHE A 327 7.09 -13.78 1.80
N PRO A 328 8.32 -13.92 1.27
CA PRO A 328 9.53 -13.74 2.07
C PRO A 328 9.68 -12.34 2.67
N MET A 329 9.17 -11.31 1.98
CA MET A 329 9.14 -9.94 2.50
C MET A 329 8.18 -9.82 3.69
N GLU A 330 7.01 -10.42 3.60
CA GLU A 330 6.02 -10.44 4.70
C GLU A 330 6.54 -11.23 5.91
N VAL A 331 7.30 -12.31 5.67
CA VAL A 331 7.99 -13.05 6.72
C VAL A 331 9.01 -12.16 7.45
N GLU A 332 9.84 -11.42 6.75
CA GLU A 332 10.80 -10.51 7.39
C GLU A 332 10.11 -9.37 8.15
N LEU A 333 8.98 -8.86 7.64
CA LEU A 333 8.14 -7.91 8.38
C LEU A 333 7.54 -8.54 9.64
N ALA A 334 7.02 -9.75 9.55
CA ALA A 334 6.46 -10.48 10.70
C ALA A 334 7.50 -10.67 11.82
N LYS A 335 8.71 -11.10 11.46
CA LYS A 335 9.84 -11.23 12.40
C LYS A 335 10.21 -9.90 13.04
N LEU A 336 10.32 -8.86 12.23
CA LEU A 336 10.70 -7.52 12.71
C LEU A 336 9.66 -6.96 13.68
N ILE A 337 8.38 -7.07 13.33
CA ILE A 337 7.26 -6.50 14.09
C ILE A 337 6.89 -7.37 15.30
N GLY A 338 7.11 -8.69 15.24
CA GLY A 338 6.70 -9.65 16.27
C GLY A 338 5.20 -9.97 16.22
N GLN A 339 4.60 -9.93 15.02
CA GLN A 339 3.21 -10.32 14.77
C GLN A 339 3.13 -11.33 13.63
N SER A 340 1.98 -12.02 13.48
CA SER A 340 1.82 -13.01 12.43
C SER A 340 1.87 -12.39 11.03
N VAL A 341 2.20 -13.19 10.01
CA VAL A 341 2.15 -12.75 8.60
C VAL A 341 0.75 -12.28 8.22
N TRP A 342 -0.29 -12.93 8.75
CA TRP A 342 -1.67 -12.51 8.53
C TRP A 342 -1.93 -11.07 8.99
N ASP A 343 -1.40 -10.71 10.17
CA ASP A 343 -1.53 -9.37 10.74
C ASP A 343 -0.74 -8.32 9.97
N VAL A 344 0.53 -8.60 9.68
CA VAL A 344 1.40 -7.59 9.02
C VAL A 344 0.97 -7.31 7.59
N SER A 345 0.56 -8.34 6.83
CA SER A 345 0.14 -8.18 5.43
C SER A 345 -1.15 -7.36 5.26
N ARG A 346 -1.93 -7.20 6.32
CA ARG A 346 -3.18 -6.41 6.35
C ARG A 346 -3.04 -5.09 7.12
N SER A 347 -1.89 -4.86 7.73
CA SER A 347 -1.61 -3.65 8.50
C SER A 347 -1.20 -2.48 7.60
N SER A 348 -1.65 -1.28 7.96
CA SER A 348 -1.04 -0.06 7.42
C SER A 348 0.37 0.12 8.01
N THR A 349 1.22 0.91 7.35
CA THR A 349 2.56 1.21 7.85
C THR A 349 2.55 1.83 9.25
N GLY A 350 1.55 2.66 9.56
CA GLY A 350 1.36 3.20 10.91
C GLY A 350 1.04 2.12 11.95
N ASN A 351 0.24 1.12 11.60
CA ASN A 351 -0.02 -0.02 12.49
C ASN A 351 1.21 -0.90 12.69
N LEU A 352 2.06 -1.08 11.68
CA LEU A 352 3.33 -1.80 11.83
C LEU A 352 4.24 -1.10 12.84
N VAL A 353 4.37 0.24 12.74
CA VAL A 353 5.11 1.02 13.73
C VAL A 353 4.50 0.87 15.12
N GLU A 354 3.18 0.95 15.26
CA GLU A 354 2.50 0.82 16.57
C GLU A 354 2.75 -0.53 17.21
N TRP A 355 2.65 -1.64 16.47
CA TRP A 355 2.95 -2.97 17.01
C TRP A 355 4.42 -3.13 17.44
N TYR A 356 5.33 -2.59 16.65
CA TYR A 356 6.74 -2.56 17.01
C TYR A 356 6.99 -1.76 18.29
N LEU A 357 6.41 -0.56 18.40
CA LEU A 357 6.51 0.28 19.59
C LEU A 357 5.90 -0.37 20.83
N LEU A 358 4.75 -1.05 20.70
CA LEU A 358 4.13 -1.79 21.82
C LEU A 358 5.04 -2.88 22.36
N ARG A 359 5.71 -3.63 21.48
CA ARG A 359 6.70 -4.65 21.88
C ARG A 359 7.88 -4.03 22.61
N VAL A 360 8.49 -3.00 22.02
CA VAL A 360 9.66 -2.33 22.63
C VAL A 360 9.29 -1.61 23.92
N ALA A 361 8.09 -1.03 24.01
CA ALA A 361 7.59 -0.41 25.25
C ALA A 361 7.50 -1.46 26.37
N TYR A 362 6.95 -2.64 26.10
CA TYR A 362 6.91 -3.73 27.08
C TYR A 362 8.32 -4.17 27.52
N GLU A 363 9.24 -4.40 26.56
CA GLU A 363 10.63 -4.79 26.81
C GLU A 363 11.37 -3.76 27.68
N ARG A 364 11.06 -2.46 27.53
CA ARG A 364 11.68 -1.36 28.29
C ARG A 364 10.90 -0.94 29.53
N ASN A 365 9.89 -1.70 29.91
CA ASN A 365 9.00 -1.43 31.03
C ASN A 365 8.28 -0.06 30.93
N GLU A 366 7.97 0.38 29.70
CA GLU A 366 7.24 1.61 29.37
C GLU A 366 5.75 1.29 29.16
N LEU A 367 4.86 2.12 29.69
CA LEU A 367 3.43 2.04 29.38
C LEU A 367 3.13 2.65 28.01
N ALA A 368 2.35 1.94 27.21
CA ALA A 368 1.89 2.47 25.95
C ALA A 368 0.81 3.56 26.17
N PRO A 369 0.94 4.75 25.55
CA PRO A 369 -0.13 5.73 25.56
C PRO A 369 -1.41 5.18 24.95
N ASN A 370 -2.55 5.72 25.37
CA ASN A 370 -3.84 5.33 24.84
C ASN A 370 -4.09 5.87 23.42
N LYS A 371 -4.92 5.16 22.65
CA LYS A 371 -5.48 5.71 21.42
C LYS A 371 -6.44 6.85 21.75
N PRO A 372 -6.55 7.88 20.88
CA PRO A 372 -7.42 9.01 21.14
C PRO A 372 -8.89 8.57 21.14
N GLY A 373 -9.67 9.12 22.06
CA GLY A 373 -11.13 9.08 22.02
C GLY A 373 -11.70 9.91 20.86
N GLY A 374 -13.02 9.86 20.66
CA GLY A 374 -13.67 10.51 19.51
C GLY A 374 -13.40 12.02 19.40
N GLU A 375 -13.52 12.75 20.49
CA GLU A 375 -13.29 14.21 20.54
C GLU A 375 -11.82 14.55 20.29
N GLU A 376 -10.91 13.87 20.97
CA GLU A 376 -9.47 14.02 20.79
C GLU A 376 -9.03 13.71 19.34
N TYR A 377 -9.56 12.64 18.77
CA TYR A 377 -9.32 12.32 17.37
C TYR A 377 -9.78 13.44 16.43
N GLN A 378 -10.98 14.02 16.66
CA GLN A 378 -11.47 15.15 15.87
C GLN A 378 -10.59 16.40 16.03
N ARG A 379 -10.11 16.67 17.24
CA ARG A 379 -9.17 17.76 17.53
C ARG A 379 -7.86 17.57 16.76
N ARG A 380 -7.27 16.38 16.81
CA ARG A 380 -6.04 16.04 16.09
C ARG A 380 -6.22 16.13 14.56
N MET A 381 -7.36 15.70 14.03
CA MET A 381 -7.68 15.80 12.61
C MET A 381 -7.77 17.23 12.07
N ARG A 382 -8.19 18.17 12.91
CA ARG A 382 -8.27 19.61 12.55
C ARG A 382 -6.92 20.33 12.67
N SER A 383 -5.97 19.71 13.34
CA SER A 383 -4.64 20.25 13.55
C SER A 383 -3.77 20.00 12.32
N SER A 384 -3.21 21.04 11.73
CA SER A 384 -2.28 20.96 10.61
C SER A 384 -0.95 21.62 10.95
N TYR A 385 0.08 21.30 10.19
CA TYR A 385 1.39 21.91 10.27
C TYR A 385 2.04 22.00 8.88
N ILE A 386 3.09 22.81 8.75
CA ILE A 386 3.77 23.02 7.47
C ILE A 386 4.63 21.79 7.16
N GLY A 387 4.45 21.22 5.97
CA GLY A 387 5.21 20.07 5.47
C GLY A 387 6.64 20.40 5.02
N GLY A 388 7.25 19.50 4.25
CA GLY A 388 8.59 19.64 3.70
C GLY A 388 8.71 20.79 2.68
N TYR A 389 9.94 21.21 2.44
CA TYR A 389 10.27 22.24 1.47
C TYR A 389 10.15 21.70 0.04
N VAL A 390 9.54 22.49 -0.85
CA VAL A 390 9.50 22.18 -2.29
C VAL A 390 9.85 23.46 -3.07
N LYS A 391 11.01 23.46 -3.68
CA LYS A 391 11.48 24.55 -4.54
C LYS A 391 10.65 24.57 -5.84
N GLU A 392 10.30 25.75 -6.34
CA GLU A 392 9.77 25.87 -7.70
C GLU A 392 10.87 25.46 -8.69
N PRO A 393 10.57 24.59 -9.68
CA PRO A 393 11.60 24.13 -10.60
C PRO A 393 12.03 25.20 -11.61
N GLU A 394 13.29 25.13 -11.99
CA GLU A 394 13.81 25.79 -13.20
C GLU A 394 13.22 25.04 -14.41
N LYS A 395 12.16 25.61 -15.00
CA LYS A 395 11.39 24.95 -16.08
C LYS A 395 12.25 24.72 -17.33
N GLY A 396 11.95 23.66 -18.06
CA GLY A 396 12.58 23.35 -19.34
C GLY A 396 13.50 22.13 -19.31
N LEU A 397 14.29 21.99 -20.37
CA LEU A 397 15.23 20.89 -20.55
C LEU A 397 16.59 21.30 -20.02
N TRP A 398 17.17 20.45 -19.17
CA TRP A 398 18.48 20.61 -18.58
C TRP A 398 19.33 19.38 -18.83
N GLU A 399 20.65 19.56 -18.92
CA GLU A 399 21.61 18.49 -19.17
C GLU A 399 22.57 18.35 -17.99
N SER A 400 23.16 17.15 -17.87
CA SER A 400 24.22 16.83 -16.90
C SER A 400 23.81 17.14 -15.46
N ILE A 401 22.80 16.43 -14.95
CA ILE A 401 22.15 16.70 -13.68
C ILE A 401 22.62 15.71 -12.62
N ALA A 402 23.19 16.19 -11.53
CA ALA A 402 23.44 15.42 -10.33
C ALA A 402 22.21 15.43 -9.42
N TYR A 403 21.85 14.29 -8.84
CA TYR A 403 20.83 14.16 -7.81
C TYR A 403 21.47 13.87 -6.46
N LEU A 404 21.19 14.71 -5.51
CA LEU A 404 21.69 14.65 -4.13
C LEU A 404 20.50 14.55 -3.19
N ASP A 405 20.53 13.60 -2.22
CA ASP A 405 19.42 13.32 -1.34
C ASP A 405 19.89 13.00 0.09
N PHE A 406 19.12 13.44 1.09
CA PHE A 406 19.41 13.13 2.48
C PHE A 406 19.03 11.69 2.82
N ARG A 407 20.01 10.93 3.28
CA ARG A 407 19.80 9.54 3.70
C ARG A 407 18.85 9.45 4.88
N SER A 408 17.70 8.77 4.70
CA SER A 408 16.68 8.57 5.76
C SER A 408 16.32 9.86 6.50
N SER A 409 16.16 10.96 5.77
CA SER A 409 16.08 12.35 6.27
C SER A 409 15.29 12.50 7.57
N ALA A 410 13.99 12.17 7.58
CA ALA A 410 13.15 12.32 8.76
C ALA A 410 13.65 11.49 9.95
N GLY A 411 14.06 10.24 9.72
CA GLY A 411 14.62 9.37 10.76
C GLY A 411 15.93 9.91 11.32
N SER A 412 16.83 10.37 10.46
CA SER A 412 18.10 10.96 10.86
C SER A 412 17.91 12.26 11.66
N ILE A 413 16.93 13.10 11.30
CA ILE A 413 16.55 14.30 12.07
C ILE A 413 16.03 13.90 13.46
N ILE A 414 15.12 12.92 13.55
CA ILE A 414 14.57 12.45 14.83
C ILE A 414 15.69 11.98 15.75
N VAL A 415 16.62 11.18 15.22
CA VAL A 415 17.76 10.67 16.03
C VAL A 415 18.73 11.78 16.43
N THR A 416 19.11 12.64 15.47
CA THR A 416 20.09 13.70 15.67
C THR A 416 19.61 14.72 16.71
N HIS A 417 18.36 15.16 16.63
CA HIS A 417 17.78 16.17 17.51
C HIS A 417 16.99 15.60 18.67
N ASN A 418 17.00 14.28 18.84
CA ASN A 418 16.33 13.57 19.91
C ASN A 418 14.82 13.87 20.00
N VAL A 419 14.14 13.90 18.84
CA VAL A 419 12.73 14.31 18.70
C VAL A 419 11.79 13.18 19.15
N SER A 420 11.18 13.36 20.31
CA SER A 420 10.29 12.36 20.90
C SER A 420 9.33 13.01 21.89
N PRO A 421 8.12 12.46 22.13
CA PRO A 421 7.19 13.01 23.12
C PRO A 421 7.79 13.07 24.55
N ASP A 422 8.66 12.12 24.89
CA ASP A 422 9.31 12.04 26.19
C ASP A 422 10.50 13.00 26.38
N THR A 423 11.00 13.61 25.29
CA THR A 423 12.06 14.62 25.34
C THR A 423 11.57 16.05 25.09
N LEU A 424 10.31 16.17 24.60
CA LEU A 424 9.70 17.46 24.27
C LEU A 424 9.45 18.30 25.52
N GLU A 425 9.97 19.55 25.54
CA GLU A 425 9.81 20.56 26.60
C GLU A 425 10.15 20.07 28.02
N LYS A 426 11.04 19.06 28.14
CA LYS A 426 11.52 18.57 29.43
C LYS A 426 12.54 19.56 30.03
N GLU A 427 12.56 19.65 31.34
CA GLU A 427 13.63 20.35 32.04
C GLU A 427 14.94 19.58 31.91
N CYS A 428 15.93 20.20 31.29
CA CYS A 428 17.26 19.64 31.12
C CYS A 428 18.32 20.74 30.88
N LYS A 429 19.60 20.35 30.91
CA LYS A 429 20.70 21.30 30.72
C LYS A 429 20.98 21.61 29.25
N ASN A 430 20.84 20.60 28.40
CA ASN A 430 21.16 20.70 26.99
C ASN A 430 19.94 20.38 26.15
N TYR A 431 19.60 21.21 25.18
CA TYR A 431 18.53 20.98 24.23
C TYR A 431 18.89 21.44 22.83
N ASP A 432 18.27 20.78 21.87
CA ASP A 432 18.13 21.28 20.51
C ASP A 432 16.79 22.03 20.39
N VAL A 433 16.81 23.16 19.69
CA VAL A 433 15.61 23.98 19.44
C VAL A 433 15.23 23.89 17.99
N ALA A 434 14.00 23.45 17.72
CA ALA A 434 13.49 23.33 16.35
C ALA A 434 13.38 24.71 15.68
N PRO A 435 13.96 24.89 14.47
CA PRO A 435 13.95 26.17 13.77
C PRO A 435 12.54 26.68 13.54
N ILE A 436 12.33 28.00 13.74
CA ILE A 436 11.06 28.71 13.48
C ILE A 436 9.95 28.35 14.48
N VAL A 437 9.72 27.06 14.75
CA VAL A 437 8.62 26.59 15.63
C VAL A 437 8.99 26.67 17.11
N GLY A 438 10.28 26.65 17.45
CA GLY A 438 10.79 26.96 18.79
C GLY A 438 10.68 25.83 19.82
N TYR A 439 10.16 24.67 19.48
CA TYR A 439 10.08 23.53 20.41
C TYR A 439 11.45 23.02 20.80
N ARG A 440 11.62 22.69 22.09
CA ARG A 440 12.88 22.25 22.69
C ARG A 440 12.87 20.76 22.97
N PHE A 441 13.92 20.08 22.57
CA PHE A 441 14.10 18.64 22.80
C PHE A 441 15.33 18.40 23.66
N CYS A 442 15.12 17.75 24.80
CA CYS A 442 16.17 17.45 25.76
C CYS A 442 17.23 16.52 25.16
N LYS A 443 18.52 16.82 25.43
CA LYS A 443 19.66 16.00 24.94
C LYS A 443 20.40 15.31 26.09
N ASP A 444 19.99 15.49 27.33
CA ASP A 444 20.67 14.90 28.50
C ASP A 444 20.40 13.39 28.61
N PHE A 445 19.38 12.89 27.96
CA PHE A 445 19.07 11.46 27.82
C PHE A 445 18.56 11.13 26.42
N LYS A 446 18.65 9.88 26.03
CA LYS A 446 18.13 9.43 24.71
C LYS A 446 16.63 9.15 24.80
N GLY A 447 15.84 9.78 23.95
CA GLY A 447 14.39 9.59 23.88
C GLY A 447 13.99 8.19 23.41
N PHE A 448 12.76 7.81 23.73
CA PHE A 448 12.22 6.48 23.38
C PHE A 448 12.23 6.23 21.87
N ILE A 449 11.62 7.11 21.08
CA ILE A 449 11.57 6.95 19.62
C ILE A 449 12.93 7.11 18.94
N PRO A 450 13.77 8.13 19.28
CA PRO A 450 15.11 8.26 18.71
C PRO A 450 16.00 7.05 18.93
N SER A 451 15.97 6.44 20.12
CA SER A 451 16.77 5.23 20.40
C SER A 451 16.37 4.04 19.53
N ILE A 452 15.07 3.86 19.30
CA ILE A 452 14.54 2.80 18.43
C ILE A 452 14.93 3.02 16.98
N LEU A 453 14.78 4.24 16.49
CA LEU A 453 15.14 4.58 15.11
C LEU A 453 16.63 4.46 14.84
N GLU A 454 17.48 4.85 15.79
CA GLU A 454 18.93 4.66 15.69
C GLU A 454 19.28 3.20 15.48
N ASP A 455 18.74 2.30 16.34
CA ASP A 455 18.93 0.85 16.23
C ASP A 455 18.46 0.29 14.87
N LEU A 456 17.30 0.74 14.37
CA LEU A 456 16.77 0.32 13.09
C LEU A 456 17.63 0.78 11.91
N ILE A 457 18.07 2.05 11.91
CA ILE A 457 18.90 2.63 10.84
C ILE A 457 20.28 1.95 10.82
N GLU A 458 20.90 1.76 11.98
CA GLU A 458 22.18 1.06 12.08
C GLU A 458 22.08 -0.41 11.67
N THR A 459 21.05 -1.11 12.13
CA THR A 459 20.80 -2.51 11.74
C THR A 459 20.63 -2.62 10.23
N ARG A 460 19.87 -1.71 9.60
CA ARG A 460 19.73 -1.67 8.15
C ARG A 460 21.06 -1.46 7.45
N GLN A 461 21.93 -0.58 7.95
CA GLN A 461 23.26 -0.35 7.38
C GLN A 461 24.14 -1.59 7.48
N LYS A 462 24.10 -2.30 8.61
CA LYS A 462 24.81 -3.58 8.81
C LYS A 462 24.33 -4.62 7.80
N VAL A 463 23.01 -4.76 7.63
CA VAL A 463 22.41 -5.68 6.63
C VAL A 463 22.82 -5.30 5.20
N LYS A 464 22.77 -4.02 4.82
CA LYS A 464 23.20 -3.55 3.49
C LYS A 464 24.68 -3.83 3.22
N ARG A 465 25.55 -3.64 4.22
CA ARG A 465 26.98 -3.99 4.10
C ARG A 465 27.17 -5.48 3.89
N LYS A 466 26.50 -6.32 4.69
CA LYS A 466 26.54 -7.78 4.53
C LYS A 466 26.03 -8.19 3.14
N MET A 467 24.91 -7.64 2.68
CA MET A 467 24.32 -7.90 1.36
C MET A 467 25.31 -7.60 0.21
N LYS A 468 26.07 -6.49 0.31
CA LYS A 468 27.09 -6.13 -0.69
C LYS A 468 28.27 -7.10 -0.69
N ALA A 469 28.64 -7.65 0.46
CA ALA A 469 29.75 -8.59 0.61
C ALA A 469 29.37 -10.05 0.29
N THR A 470 28.09 -10.39 0.28
CA THR A 470 27.59 -11.76 0.06
C THR A 470 27.60 -12.09 -1.43
N ILE A 471 28.20 -13.22 -1.78
CA ILE A 471 28.28 -13.77 -3.15
C ILE A 471 27.09 -14.69 -3.44
N ASP A 472 26.59 -15.42 -2.44
CA ASP A 472 25.43 -16.31 -2.58
C ASP A 472 24.17 -15.53 -2.99
N PRO A 473 23.56 -15.82 -4.16
CA PRO A 473 22.38 -15.12 -4.64
C PRO A 473 21.15 -15.26 -3.72
N ILE A 474 21.00 -16.42 -3.07
CA ILE A 474 19.86 -16.70 -2.19
C ILE A 474 20.02 -15.88 -0.91
N GLU A 475 21.16 -15.95 -0.25
CA GLU A 475 21.43 -15.14 0.94
C GLU A 475 21.33 -13.64 0.62
N LYS A 476 21.85 -13.20 -0.51
CA LYS A 476 21.75 -11.81 -0.96
C LYS A 476 20.30 -11.36 -1.12
N LYS A 477 19.44 -12.21 -1.70
CA LYS A 477 18.00 -11.93 -1.85
C LYS A 477 17.30 -11.83 -0.49
N MET A 478 17.62 -12.71 0.45
CA MET A 478 17.06 -12.69 1.82
C MET A 478 17.49 -11.42 2.58
N LEU A 479 18.75 -11.02 2.45
CA LEU A 479 19.25 -9.77 3.02
C LEU A 479 18.58 -8.54 2.40
N ASP A 480 18.24 -8.59 1.11
CA ASP A 480 17.47 -7.52 0.46
C ASP A 480 16.06 -7.41 1.03
N TYR A 481 15.34 -8.51 1.22
CA TYR A 481 14.03 -8.49 1.90
C TYR A 481 14.14 -7.87 3.29
N ARG A 482 15.14 -8.28 4.09
CA ARG A 482 15.35 -7.77 5.45
C ARG A 482 15.66 -6.27 5.46
N GLN A 483 16.55 -5.77 4.58
CA GLN A 483 16.84 -4.34 4.52
C GLN A 483 15.65 -3.51 4.04
N ARG A 484 14.78 -4.07 3.17
CA ARG A 484 13.54 -3.42 2.74
C ARG A 484 12.52 -3.34 3.88
N ALA A 485 12.35 -4.41 4.66
CA ALA A 485 11.48 -4.41 5.84
C ALA A 485 11.90 -3.32 6.85
N LEU A 486 13.20 -3.26 7.16
CA LEU A 486 13.78 -2.22 8.02
C LEU A 486 13.57 -0.81 7.44
N LYS A 487 13.69 -0.64 6.11
CA LYS A 487 13.43 0.64 5.44
C LYS A 487 11.98 1.08 5.58
N ILE A 488 11.02 0.17 5.36
CA ILE A 488 9.59 0.46 5.49
C ILE A 488 9.30 0.94 6.90
N LEU A 489 9.77 0.20 7.91
CA LEU A 489 9.52 0.54 9.30
C LEU A 489 10.15 1.88 9.67
N ALA A 490 11.44 2.07 9.44
CA ALA A 490 12.16 3.30 9.81
C ALA A 490 11.57 4.56 9.14
N ASN A 491 11.19 4.48 7.86
CA ASN A 491 10.62 5.63 7.15
C ASN A 491 9.17 5.96 7.59
N SER A 492 8.51 5.06 8.28
CA SER A 492 7.10 5.24 8.68
C SER A 492 6.92 6.00 10.00
N TYR A 493 7.99 6.16 10.79
CA TYR A 493 7.93 6.78 12.12
C TYR A 493 7.50 8.25 12.10
N TYR A 494 8.04 9.05 11.19
CA TYR A 494 7.64 10.45 11.05
C TYR A 494 6.14 10.57 10.75
N GLY A 495 5.65 9.82 9.77
CA GLY A 495 4.22 9.79 9.43
C GLY A 495 3.34 9.27 10.57
N TYR A 496 3.85 8.34 11.37
CA TYR A 496 3.16 7.82 12.53
C TYR A 496 3.03 8.87 13.66
N GLN A 497 4.08 9.63 13.96
CA GLN A 497 4.01 10.70 14.97
C GLN A 497 2.98 11.78 14.62
N GLY A 498 2.79 12.08 13.34
CA GLY A 498 1.77 13.01 12.85
C GLY A 498 0.39 12.38 12.60
N TYR A 499 0.23 11.06 12.78
CA TYR A 499 -1.02 10.37 12.48
C TYR A 499 -2.02 10.50 13.64
N PRO A 500 -3.21 11.11 13.40
CA PRO A 500 -4.15 11.43 14.49
C PRO A 500 -4.61 10.25 15.36
N LYS A 501 -4.59 9.01 14.85
CA LYS A 501 -4.94 7.81 15.62
C LYS A 501 -3.78 7.14 16.33
N ALA A 502 -2.54 7.65 16.17
CA ALA A 502 -1.36 7.06 16.79
C ALA A 502 -1.38 7.23 18.31
N ARG A 503 -0.83 6.22 19.02
CA ARG A 503 -0.64 6.29 20.47
C ARG A 503 0.43 7.32 20.85
N TRP A 504 1.59 7.24 20.23
CA TRP A 504 2.69 8.22 20.41
C TRP A 504 2.55 9.41 19.46
N TYR A 505 1.31 9.91 19.30
CA TYR A 505 1.07 11.11 18.52
C TYR A 505 1.67 12.35 19.20
N SER A 506 2.42 13.13 18.43
CA SER A 506 2.82 14.49 18.81
C SER A 506 2.91 15.33 17.54
N LYS A 507 2.03 16.32 17.44
CA LYS A 507 2.07 17.33 16.38
C LYS A 507 3.37 18.12 16.46
N GLU A 508 3.77 18.49 17.66
CA GLU A 508 4.98 19.29 17.95
C GLU A 508 6.23 18.56 17.46
N CYS A 509 6.33 17.25 17.70
CA CYS A 509 7.41 16.42 17.17
C CYS A 509 7.39 16.38 15.64
N ALA A 510 6.24 16.09 15.02
CA ALA A 510 6.10 15.99 13.57
C ALA A 510 6.41 17.35 12.89
N GLU A 511 5.92 18.45 13.44
CA GLU A 511 6.17 19.80 12.96
C GLU A 511 7.66 20.18 13.07
N SER A 512 8.32 19.79 14.17
CA SER A 512 9.75 20.02 14.37
C SER A 512 10.61 19.27 13.37
N VAL A 513 10.27 18.00 13.05
CA VAL A 513 10.98 17.22 12.02
C VAL A 513 10.93 17.90 10.67
N THR A 514 9.76 18.41 10.26
CA THR A 514 9.65 19.15 9.00
C THR A 514 10.33 20.51 9.03
N ALA A 515 10.36 21.17 10.19
CA ALA A 515 11.06 22.43 10.36
C ALA A 515 12.58 22.26 10.20
N TRP A 516 13.18 21.25 10.84
CA TRP A 516 14.59 20.91 10.60
C TRP A 516 14.84 20.45 9.16
N GLY A 517 13.94 19.64 8.57
CA GLY A 517 14.04 19.22 7.19
C GLY A 517 14.11 20.40 6.22
N ARG A 518 13.24 21.40 6.38
CA ARG A 518 13.30 22.66 5.62
C ARG A 518 14.63 23.40 5.86
N HIS A 519 15.04 23.53 7.09
CA HIS A 519 16.30 24.20 7.45
C HIS A 519 17.51 23.57 6.77
N TYR A 520 17.63 22.24 6.82
CA TYR A 520 18.78 21.55 6.23
C TYR A 520 18.77 21.57 4.71
N ILE A 521 17.63 21.34 4.06
CA ILE A 521 17.57 21.37 2.59
C ILE A 521 17.85 22.80 2.07
N GLU A 522 17.28 23.83 2.66
CA GLU A 522 17.52 25.22 2.25
C GLU A 522 18.97 25.65 2.48
N THR A 523 19.56 25.26 3.61
CA THR A 523 20.98 25.55 3.91
C THR A 523 21.90 24.84 2.93
N THR A 524 21.61 23.56 2.65
CA THR A 524 22.39 22.74 1.71
C THR A 524 22.30 23.28 0.28
N ILE A 525 21.12 23.74 -0.15
CA ILE A 525 20.94 24.40 -1.45
C ILE A 525 21.82 25.66 -1.53
N LYS A 526 21.79 26.53 -0.53
CA LYS A 526 22.63 27.76 -0.50
C LYS A 526 24.13 27.42 -0.55
N GLU A 527 24.57 26.38 0.15
CA GLU A 527 25.97 25.93 0.11
C GLU A 527 26.33 25.33 -1.26
N ALA A 528 25.42 24.58 -1.90
CA ALA A 528 25.62 24.06 -3.26
C ALA A 528 25.75 25.21 -4.29
N GLU A 529 24.92 26.23 -4.19
CA GLU A 529 24.97 27.42 -5.05
C GLU A 529 26.30 28.18 -4.87
N LYS A 530 26.78 28.36 -3.63
CA LYS A 530 28.12 28.93 -3.35
C LYS A 530 29.27 28.07 -3.93
N PHE A 531 29.05 26.76 -4.01
CA PHE A 531 30.02 25.82 -4.58
C PHE A 531 30.00 25.80 -6.12
N GLY A 532 29.11 26.60 -6.74
CA GLY A 532 28.99 26.81 -8.19
C GLY A 532 27.92 25.94 -8.86
N PHE A 533 27.08 25.26 -8.11
CA PHE A 533 25.93 24.54 -8.68
C PHE A 533 24.75 25.48 -8.93
N LYS A 534 24.02 25.23 -9.99
CA LYS A 534 22.67 25.73 -10.21
C LYS A 534 21.68 24.67 -9.75
N VAL A 535 20.90 24.93 -8.71
CA VAL A 535 19.87 24.01 -8.21
C VAL A 535 18.61 24.16 -9.03
N LEU A 536 18.25 23.11 -9.76
CA LEU A 536 17.14 23.08 -10.71
C LEU A 536 15.80 22.85 -10.02
N TYR A 537 15.74 21.91 -9.07
CA TYR A 537 14.55 21.53 -8.34
C TYR A 537 14.90 20.87 -7.01
N ALA A 538 14.07 21.05 -6.00
CA ALA A 538 14.19 20.35 -4.72
C ALA A 538 12.81 19.91 -4.21
N ASP A 539 12.75 18.74 -3.57
CA ASP A 539 11.52 18.20 -2.98
C ASP A 539 11.86 17.46 -1.67
N THR A 540 11.47 18.06 -0.56
CA THR A 540 11.51 17.51 0.80
C THR A 540 12.94 17.28 1.31
N ASP A 541 13.68 16.33 0.76
CA ASP A 541 14.95 15.81 1.26
C ASP A 541 16.05 15.71 0.18
N GLY A 542 15.73 15.96 -1.08
CA GLY A 542 16.68 15.90 -2.17
C GLY A 542 16.56 17.05 -3.16
N PHE A 543 17.61 17.27 -3.94
CA PHE A 543 17.64 18.28 -4.98
C PHE A 543 18.44 17.86 -6.22
N PHE A 544 18.01 18.38 -7.34
CA PHE A 544 18.66 18.22 -8.66
C PHE A 544 19.47 19.48 -8.96
N ALA A 545 20.72 19.29 -9.32
CA ALA A 545 21.62 20.39 -9.61
C ALA A 545 22.52 20.12 -10.81
N THR A 546 22.90 21.17 -11.53
CA THR A 546 23.84 21.12 -12.65
C THR A 546 24.83 22.28 -12.54
N ILE A 547 25.85 22.28 -13.38
CA ILE A 547 26.71 23.42 -13.63
C ILE A 547 26.64 23.69 -15.13
N PRO A 548 25.99 24.79 -15.56
CA PRO A 548 25.80 25.10 -16.98
C PRO A 548 27.14 25.13 -17.74
N ASN A 549 27.16 24.54 -18.92
CA ASN A 549 28.31 24.46 -19.82
C ASN A 549 29.53 23.64 -19.32
N GLU A 550 29.38 22.91 -18.20
CA GLU A 550 30.41 22.01 -17.71
C GLU A 550 30.21 20.57 -18.21
N LYS A 551 31.32 19.84 -18.31
CA LYS A 551 31.28 18.41 -18.69
C LYS A 551 30.72 17.55 -17.56
N PRO A 552 30.03 16.43 -17.87
CA PRO A 552 29.48 15.50 -16.87
C PRO A 552 30.50 15.08 -15.81
N GLU A 553 31.73 14.78 -16.20
CA GLU A 553 32.79 14.31 -15.30
C GLU A 553 33.22 15.41 -14.30
N THR A 554 33.25 16.67 -14.76
CA THR A 554 33.50 17.83 -13.88
C THR A 554 32.42 17.97 -12.83
N ILE A 555 31.13 17.87 -13.23
CA ILE A 555 29.98 17.97 -12.34
C ILE A 555 30.02 16.84 -11.31
N LYS A 556 30.26 15.60 -11.73
CA LYS A 556 30.38 14.44 -10.83
C LYS A 556 31.51 14.62 -9.82
N SER A 557 32.68 15.09 -10.29
CA SER A 557 33.83 15.37 -9.42
C SER A 557 33.54 16.46 -8.40
N LYS A 558 32.90 17.57 -8.84
CA LYS A 558 32.50 18.67 -7.97
C LYS A 558 31.41 18.21 -6.96
N ALA A 559 30.47 17.38 -7.38
CA ALA A 559 29.45 16.81 -6.49
C ALA A 559 30.09 15.99 -5.36
N LYS A 560 31.06 15.14 -5.67
CA LYS A 560 31.79 14.37 -4.64
C LYS A 560 32.57 15.27 -3.66
N LYS A 561 33.20 16.35 -4.16
CA LYS A 561 33.88 17.33 -3.29
C LYS A 561 32.89 18.10 -2.42
N PHE A 562 31.76 18.50 -2.99
CA PHE A 562 30.68 19.16 -2.26
C PHE A 562 30.13 18.26 -1.16
N LEU A 563 29.83 16.98 -1.46
CA LEU A 563 29.37 16.01 -0.47
C LEU A 563 30.32 15.88 0.73
N LYS A 564 31.61 15.76 0.47
CA LYS A 564 32.60 15.71 1.54
C LYS A 564 32.53 16.96 2.42
N ASN A 565 32.51 18.15 1.81
CA ASN A 565 32.46 19.42 2.54
C ASN A 565 31.17 19.62 3.34
N ILE A 566 30.02 19.28 2.76
CA ILE A 566 28.71 19.49 3.45
C ILE A 566 28.53 18.47 4.58
N ASN A 567 28.90 17.22 4.39
CA ASN A 567 28.75 16.17 5.39
C ASN A 567 29.65 16.40 6.63
N GLU A 568 30.77 17.09 6.47
CA GLU A 568 31.60 17.53 7.61
C GLU A 568 30.91 18.60 8.49
N LYS A 569 29.91 19.32 7.93
CA LYS A 569 29.14 20.37 8.62
C LYS A 569 27.79 19.88 9.16
N LEU A 570 27.27 18.78 8.65
CA LEU A 570 25.98 18.23 9.08
C LEU A 570 26.11 17.54 10.43
N PRO A 571 25.15 17.75 11.34
CA PRO A 571 25.20 17.16 12.68
C PRO A 571 24.72 15.70 12.71
N GLY A 572 25.25 14.92 13.66
CA GLY A 572 24.75 13.61 14.04
C GLY A 572 24.69 12.60 12.89
N MET A 573 23.50 12.04 12.66
CA MET A 573 23.26 11.03 11.63
C MET A 573 22.85 11.60 10.27
N LEU A 574 22.80 12.92 10.14
CA LEU A 574 22.45 13.55 8.87
C LEU A 574 23.58 13.39 7.86
N GLU A 575 23.27 12.86 6.72
CA GLU A 575 24.21 12.65 5.62
C GLU A 575 23.53 12.88 4.29
N LEU A 576 24.14 13.71 3.45
CA LEU A 576 23.75 13.89 2.06
C LEU A 576 24.47 12.84 1.20
N GLU A 577 23.73 12.15 0.36
CA GLU A 577 24.25 11.10 -0.53
C GLU A 577 24.13 11.52 -2.00
N TYR A 578 25.00 10.95 -2.84
CA TYR A 578 24.89 11.04 -4.29
C TYR A 578 24.06 9.88 -4.78
N GLU A 579 22.80 10.16 -5.15
CA GLU A 579 21.84 9.13 -5.55
C GLU A 579 21.89 8.79 -7.04
N GLY A 580 22.36 9.72 -7.90
CA GLY A 580 22.48 9.43 -9.31
C GLY A 580 22.89 10.62 -10.18
N PHE A 581 23.11 10.31 -11.46
CA PHE A 581 23.38 11.28 -12.49
C PHE A 581 22.44 11.07 -13.67
N TYR A 582 21.91 12.16 -14.19
CA TYR A 582 21.00 12.15 -15.32
C TYR A 582 21.60 12.93 -16.48
N LEU A 583 21.58 12.32 -17.67
CA LEU A 583 22.07 12.95 -18.89
C LEU A 583 21.23 14.17 -19.24
N ARG A 584 19.92 14.03 -19.13
CA ARG A 584 18.94 15.10 -19.36
C ARG A 584 17.77 15.01 -18.39
N GLY A 585 17.15 16.16 -18.10
CA GLY A 585 15.94 16.24 -17.29
C GLY A 585 15.05 17.36 -17.75
N PHE A 586 13.75 17.08 -17.83
CA PHE A 586 12.73 18.06 -18.16
C PHE A 586 11.85 18.35 -16.95
N PHE A 587 11.87 19.58 -16.47
CA PHE A 587 11.10 20.04 -15.31
C PHE A 587 9.93 20.91 -15.75
N VAL A 588 8.72 20.55 -15.29
CA VAL A 588 7.46 21.22 -15.68
C VAL A 588 6.95 22.13 -14.56
N THR A 589 6.61 21.53 -13.43
CA THR A 589 6.14 22.20 -12.20
C THR A 589 6.56 21.37 -10.98
N LYS A 590 6.25 21.86 -9.78
CA LYS A 590 6.44 21.07 -8.56
C LYS A 590 5.88 19.67 -8.72
N LYS A 591 6.67 18.67 -8.40
CA LYS A 591 6.35 17.23 -8.46
C LYS A 591 6.03 16.67 -9.86
N LYS A 592 6.33 17.44 -10.94
CA LYS A 592 6.15 17.02 -12.34
C LYS A 592 7.43 17.20 -13.14
N TYR A 593 8.12 16.09 -13.40
CA TYR A 593 9.37 16.06 -14.16
C TYR A 593 9.63 14.69 -14.79
N ALA A 594 10.54 14.67 -15.76
CA ALA A 594 11.07 13.45 -16.39
C ALA A 594 12.58 13.55 -16.53
N LEU A 595 13.27 12.45 -16.31
CA LEU A 595 14.74 12.36 -16.30
C LEU A 595 15.19 11.13 -17.09
N ILE A 596 16.34 11.20 -17.75
CA ILE A 596 17.00 10.04 -18.35
C ILE A 596 18.37 9.87 -17.70
N ASP A 597 18.65 8.67 -17.18
CA ASP A 597 19.93 8.33 -16.56
C ASP A 597 21.00 7.92 -17.59
N GLU A 598 22.19 7.54 -17.10
CA GLU A 598 23.32 7.12 -17.93
C GLU A 598 23.08 5.77 -18.62
N ASP A 599 22.22 4.91 -18.06
CA ASP A 599 21.86 3.61 -18.63
C ASP A 599 20.69 3.74 -19.65
N GLY A 600 20.19 4.95 -19.86
CA GLY A 600 19.10 5.24 -20.78
C GLY A 600 17.70 4.96 -20.22
N HIS A 601 17.57 4.73 -18.89
CA HIS A 601 16.27 4.57 -18.27
C HIS A 601 15.59 5.92 -18.04
N ILE A 602 14.32 6.00 -18.43
CA ILE A 602 13.52 7.20 -18.23
C ILE A 602 12.69 7.07 -16.97
N THR A 603 12.86 8.00 -16.05
CA THR A 603 12.06 8.15 -14.84
C THR A 603 11.12 9.33 -14.97
N THR A 604 9.82 9.14 -14.73
CA THR A 604 8.82 10.20 -14.71
C THR A 604 8.15 10.33 -13.35
N ARG A 605 7.81 11.56 -12.96
CA ARG A 605 7.08 11.86 -11.73
C ARG A 605 5.93 12.82 -11.99
N GLY A 606 4.75 12.50 -11.47
CA GLY A 606 3.57 13.36 -11.47
C GLY A 606 2.98 13.71 -12.84
N LEU A 607 3.60 13.26 -13.93
CA LEU A 607 3.12 13.46 -15.30
C LEU A 607 1.95 12.51 -15.61
N GLU A 608 1.21 12.82 -16.65
CA GLU A 608 -0.01 12.12 -17.02
C GLU A 608 0.23 10.65 -17.39
N VAL A 609 1.40 10.33 -17.90
CA VAL A 609 1.84 8.97 -18.26
C VAL A 609 1.70 7.96 -17.10
N VAL A 610 1.80 8.42 -15.84
CA VAL A 610 1.66 7.56 -14.64
C VAL A 610 0.28 7.66 -13.98
N ARG A 611 -0.67 8.38 -14.57
CA ARG A 611 -2.00 8.61 -14.00
C ARG A 611 -3.05 7.70 -14.62
N ARG A 612 -4.03 7.27 -13.84
CA ARG A 612 -5.13 6.40 -14.30
C ARG A 612 -6.23 7.13 -15.05
N ASP A 613 -6.49 8.37 -14.68
CA ASP A 613 -7.57 9.21 -15.19
C ASP A 613 -7.31 9.81 -16.60
N TRP A 614 -6.32 9.26 -17.32
CA TRP A 614 -5.96 9.61 -18.68
C TRP A 614 -6.06 8.39 -19.59
N SER A 615 -6.51 8.63 -20.83
CA SER A 615 -6.58 7.58 -21.86
C SER A 615 -5.19 7.04 -22.22
N GLU A 616 -5.13 5.79 -22.67
CA GLU A 616 -3.85 5.17 -23.05
C GLU A 616 -3.15 5.92 -24.18
N ILE A 617 -3.92 6.42 -25.18
CA ILE A 617 -3.35 7.22 -26.27
C ILE A 617 -2.67 8.50 -25.76
N ALA A 618 -3.24 9.17 -24.76
CA ALA A 618 -2.64 10.38 -24.18
C ALA A 618 -1.33 10.04 -23.44
N LYS A 619 -1.32 8.95 -22.67
CA LYS A 619 -0.14 8.45 -21.94
C LYS A 619 0.98 8.02 -22.90
N GLU A 620 0.66 7.23 -23.92
CA GLU A 620 1.62 6.82 -24.95
C GLU A 620 2.20 8.01 -25.70
N THR A 621 1.37 9.00 -26.03
CA THR A 621 1.83 10.20 -26.73
C THR A 621 2.77 11.01 -25.87
N GLN A 622 2.42 11.24 -24.58
CA GLN A 622 3.30 11.93 -23.66
C GLN A 622 4.61 11.16 -23.43
N ALA A 623 4.56 9.83 -23.28
CA ALA A 623 5.75 9.00 -23.12
C ALA A 623 6.69 9.13 -24.34
N LYS A 624 6.18 9.03 -25.57
CA LYS A 624 6.96 9.17 -26.80
C LYS A 624 7.55 10.58 -26.96
N VAL A 625 6.77 11.61 -26.64
CA VAL A 625 7.24 13.01 -26.64
C VAL A 625 8.41 13.19 -25.68
N LEU A 626 8.26 12.70 -24.42
CA LEU A 626 9.33 12.75 -23.43
C LEU A 626 10.56 11.93 -23.85
N GLU A 627 10.35 10.77 -24.42
CA GLU A 627 11.43 9.90 -24.89
C GLU A 627 12.27 10.61 -25.97
N VAL A 628 11.64 11.19 -26.98
CA VAL A 628 12.33 11.93 -28.04
C VAL A 628 13.06 13.15 -27.50
N ILE A 629 12.42 13.92 -26.62
CA ILE A 629 13.06 15.10 -26.00
C ILE A 629 14.26 14.68 -25.15
N LEU A 630 14.12 13.65 -24.32
CA LEU A 630 15.18 13.22 -23.41
C LEU A 630 16.32 12.47 -24.11
N ARG A 631 16.04 11.63 -25.12
CA ARG A 631 17.07 10.89 -25.86
C ARG A 631 17.73 11.70 -26.94
N GLU A 632 16.95 12.39 -27.77
CA GLU A 632 17.43 13.05 -28.98
C GLU A 632 17.56 14.58 -28.84
N GLY A 633 16.88 15.19 -27.86
CA GLY A 633 16.79 16.65 -27.74
C GLY A 633 15.97 17.31 -28.87
N SER A 634 15.23 16.53 -29.67
CA SER A 634 14.52 17.03 -30.86
C SER A 634 13.07 17.40 -30.55
N ILE A 635 12.82 18.71 -30.46
CA ILE A 635 11.49 19.23 -30.19
C ILE A 635 10.58 19.14 -31.43
N GLU A 636 11.14 19.33 -32.63
CA GLU A 636 10.39 19.19 -33.87
C GLU A 636 9.84 17.77 -34.08
N LYS A 637 10.66 16.76 -33.82
CA LYS A 637 10.22 15.35 -33.88
C LYS A 637 9.12 15.09 -32.85
N ALA A 638 9.28 15.61 -31.63
CA ALA A 638 8.28 15.48 -30.58
C ALA A 638 6.94 16.12 -30.97
N ALA A 639 6.96 17.32 -31.53
CA ALA A 639 5.77 17.99 -32.07
C ALA A 639 5.15 17.21 -33.26
N GLY A 640 5.99 16.62 -34.12
CA GLY A 640 5.56 15.75 -35.22
C GLY A 640 4.77 14.53 -34.76
N ILE A 641 5.18 13.90 -33.66
CA ILE A 641 4.44 12.77 -33.04
C ILE A 641 3.04 13.21 -32.60
N VAL A 642 2.95 14.36 -31.96
CA VAL A 642 1.63 14.90 -31.49
C VAL A 642 0.72 15.18 -32.69
N LYS A 643 1.22 15.86 -33.71
CA LYS A 643 0.44 16.14 -34.93
C LYS A 643 -0.11 14.89 -35.58
N LYS A 644 0.71 13.84 -35.66
CA LYS A 644 0.27 12.55 -36.22
C LYS A 644 -0.83 11.91 -35.35
N VAL A 645 -0.70 11.90 -34.06
CA VAL A 645 -1.74 11.34 -33.17
C VAL A 645 -3.04 12.15 -33.27
N VAL A 646 -2.96 13.47 -33.34
CA VAL A 646 -4.13 14.35 -33.54
C VAL A 646 -4.81 14.04 -34.87
N GLU A 647 -4.03 13.84 -35.95
CA GLU A 647 -4.55 13.43 -37.25
C GLU A 647 -5.22 12.06 -37.22
N ASP A 648 -4.59 11.06 -36.56
CA ASP A 648 -5.12 9.72 -36.44
C ASP A 648 -6.43 9.69 -35.63
N LEU A 649 -6.53 10.47 -34.55
CA LEU A 649 -7.78 10.67 -33.80
C LEU A 649 -8.87 11.30 -34.65
N ALA A 650 -8.57 12.40 -35.34
CA ALA A 650 -9.53 13.12 -36.20
C ALA A 650 -10.10 12.23 -37.32
N ASN A 651 -9.32 11.28 -37.80
CA ASN A 651 -9.68 10.35 -38.87
C ASN A 651 -10.16 8.96 -38.37
N TYR A 652 -10.44 8.80 -37.07
CA TYR A 652 -10.90 7.53 -36.46
C TYR A 652 -9.95 6.33 -36.68
N ARG A 653 -8.64 6.56 -36.74
CA ARG A 653 -7.62 5.52 -36.93
C ARG A 653 -7.09 4.94 -35.61
N VAL A 654 -7.45 5.54 -34.47
CA VAL A 654 -7.01 5.07 -33.14
C VAL A 654 -7.97 3.99 -32.64
N PRO A 655 -7.45 2.80 -32.26
CA PRO A 655 -8.27 1.74 -31.65
C PRO A 655 -8.94 2.21 -30.36
N VAL A 656 -10.18 1.81 -30.15
CA VAL A 656 -10.99 2.28 -28.99
C VAL A 656 -10.38 1.86 -27.64
N GLU A 657 -9.68 0.74 -27.60
CA GLU A 657 -8.97 0.24 -26.42
C GLU A 657 -7.95 1.26 -25.89
N LYS A 658 -7.36 2.07 -26.77
CA LYS A 658 -6.44 3.15 -26.39
C LYS A 658 -7.14 4.42 -25.90
N LEU A 659 -8.46 4.47 -26.00
CA LEU A 659 -9.30 5.60 -25.64
C LEU A 659 -9.98 5.43 -24.27
N ILE A 660 -9.82 4.26 -23.63
CA ILE A 660 -10.44 3.99 -22.34
C ILE A 660 -9.86 4.91 -21.27
N ILE A 661 -10.77 5.50 -20.49
CA ILE A 661 -10.44 6.31 -19.32
C ILE A 661 -10.91 5.55 -18.07
N HIS A 662 -10.01 5.41 -17.10
CA HIS A 662 -10.29 4.70 -15.84
C HIS A 662 -10.37 5.70 -14.70
N GLU A 663 -11.57 5.93 -14.17
CA GLU A 663 -11.76 6.82 -13.02
C GLU A 663 -12.37 6.08 -11.83
N GLN A 664 -11.86 6.38 -10.64
CA GLN A 664 -12.31 5.73 -9.41
C GLN A 664 -13.40 6.56 -8.72
N ILE A 665 -14.47 5.90 -8.31
CA ILE A 665 -15.43 6.47 -7.38
C ILE A 665 -14.77 6.59 -6.01
N THR A 666 -14.53 7.82 -5.55
CA THR A 666 -13.77 8.10 -4.31
C THR A 666 -14.65 8.30 -3.07
N ARG A 667 -15.96 8.51 -3.28
CA ARG A 667 -16.94 8.76 -2.21
C ARG A 667 -18.31 8.21 -2.60
N GLU A 668 -19.24 8.14 -1.67
CA GLU A 668 -20.64 7.77 -1.95
C GLU A 668 -21.22 8.71 -3.03
N LEU A 669 -22.00 8.16 -3.97
CA LEU A 669 -22.53 8.90 -5.13
C LEU A 669 -23.34 10.12 -4.75
N LYS A 670 -24.09 10.07 -3.65
CA LYS A 670 -24.86 11.21 -3.11
C LYS A 670 -24.01 12.37 -2.59
N ARG A 671 -22.72 12.16 -2.32
CA ARG A 671 -21.77 13.19 -1.84
C ARG A 671 -21.04 13.92 -2.95
N TYR A 672 -21.27 13.55 -4.21
CA TYR A 672 -20.70 14.28 -5.34
C TYR A 672 -21.51 15.55 -5.65
N LYS A 673 -20.88 16.71 -5.55
CA LYS A 673 -21.49 18.01 -5.89
C LYS A 673 -21.60 18.21 -7.41
N ALA A 674 -20.68 17.65 -8.19
CA ALA A 674 -20.67 17.69 -9.64
C ALA A 674 -20.75 16.29 -10.22
N THR A 675 -21.51 16.12 -11.31
CA THR A 675 -21.64 14.84 -12.01
C THR A 675 -20.63 14.78 -13.14
N GLY A 676 -19.41 14.28 -12.84
CA GLY A 676 -18.41 13.95 -13.87
C GLY A 676 -18.82 12.71 -14.69
N PRO A 677 -18.09 12.38 -15.77
CA PRO A 677 -18.36 11.22 -16.63
C PRO A 677 -18.54 9.91 -15.88
N HIS A 678 -17.55 9.54 -15.04
CA HIS A 678 -17.58 8.32 -14.22
C HIS A 678 -18.75 8.31 -13.23
N VAL A 679 -19.10 9.46 -12.64
CA VAL A 679 -20.24 9.57 -11.71
C VAL A 679 -21.57 9.38 -12.45
N ALA A 680 -21.68 9.89 -13.68
CA ALA A 680 -22.87 9.71 -14.50
C ALA A 680 -23.10 8.22 -14.83
N ILE A 681 -22.05 7.51 -15.21
CA ILE A 681 -22.10 6.06 -15.43
C ILE A 681 -22.42 5.32 -14.13
N ALA A 682 -21.75 5.64 -13.03
CA ALA A 682 -21.99 5.02 -11.74
C ALA A 682 -23.45 5.18 -11.27
N LYS A 683 -24.08 6.33 -11.51
CA LYS A 683 -25.50 6.55 -11.24
C LYS A 683 -26.39 5.71 -12.15
N ARG A 684 -26.04 5.55 -13.43
CA ARG A 684 -26.78 4.66 -14.35
C ARG A 684 -26.67 3.20 -13.93
N LEU A 685 -25.50 2.74 -13.53
CA LEU A 685 -25.31 1.40 -12.97
C LEU A 685 -26.14 1.19 -11.69
N GLN A 686 -26.13 2.18 -10.78
CA GLN A 686 -26.96 2.10 -9.57
C GLN A 686 -28.47 2.05 -9.89
N ALA A 687 -28.94 2.77 -10.89
CA ALA A 687 -30.33 2.75 -11.34
C ALA A 687 -30.72 1.38 -11.96
N ARG A 688 -29.74 0.63 -12.49
CA ARG A 688 -29.91 -0.76 -12.97
C ARG A 688 -29.76 -1.80 -11.83
N GLY A 689 -29.64 -1.39 -10.57
CA GLY A 689 -29.49 -2.31 -9.43
C GLY A 689 -28.05 -2.71 -9.09
N ILE A 690 -27.06 -2.25 -9.84
CA ILE A 690 -25.65 -2.58 -9.62
C ILE A 690 -25.09 -1.72 -8.49
N LYS A 691 -24.54 -2.34 -7.43
CA LYS A 691 -23.96 -1.64 -6.28
C LYS A 691 -22.61 -1.02 -6.63
N VAL A 692 -22.56 0.29 -6.77
CA VAL A 692 -21.32 1.06 -6.90
C VAL A 692 -20.91 1.63 -5.56
N LYS A 693 -19.70 1.28 -5.08
CA LYS A 693 -19.12 1.72 -3.81
C LYS A 693 -17.90 2.62 -4.04
N PRO A 694 -17.48 3.44 -3.06
CA PRO A 694 -16.16 4.05 -3.07
C PRO A 694 -15.07 2.98 -3.28
N GLY A 695 -14.14 3.26 -4.18
CA GLY A 695 -13.13 2.29 -4.63
C GLY A 695 -13.44 1.66 -6.00
N THR A 696 -14.70 1.64 -6.46
CA THR A 696 -15.07 1.12 -7.79
C THR A 696 -14.40 1.94 -8.88
N ILE A 697 -13.74 1.28 -9.83
CA ILE A 697 -13.17 1.89 -11.02
C ILE A 697 -14.19 1.79 -12.16
N ILE A 698 -14.48 2.92 -12.79
CA ILE A 698 -15.33 3.01 -13.97
C ILE A 698 -14.44 3.17 -15.19
N SER A 699 -14.54 2.24 -16.13
CA SER A 699 -13.83 2.26 -17.40
C SER A 699 -14.79 2.70 -18.50
N TYR A 700 -14.50 3.81 -19.18
CA TYR A 700 -15.45 4.40 -20.11
C TYR A 700 -14.80 5.04 -21.33
N VAL A 701 -15.63 5.23 -22.37
CA VAL A 701 -15.31 5.92 -23.62
C VAL A 701 -16.26 7.09 -23.79
N VAL A 702 -15.75 8.22 -24.33
CA VAL A 702 -16.57 9.39 -24.65
C VAL A 702 -17.02 9.32 -26.12
N LEU A 703 -18.33 9.36 -26.32
CA LEU A 703 -18.96 9.27 -27.64
C LEU A 703 -19.15 10.64 -28.29
N LYS A 704 -19.12 10.67 -29.61
CA LYS A 704 -19.45 11.87 -30.41
C LYS A 704 -20.90 12.28 -30.17
N GLY A 705 -21.14 13.60 -30.00
CA GLY A 705 -22.48 14.14 -29.81
C GLY A 705 -22.48 15.59 -29.38
N SER A 706 -23.67 16.22 -29.34
CA SER A 706 -23.88 17.62 -28.96
C SER A 706 -24.24 17.81 -27.47
N LYS A 707 -24.52 16.74 -26.73
CA LYS A 707 -24.89 16.78 -25.31
C LYS A 707 -23.67 17.03 -24.42
N LYS A 708 -23.89 17.28 -23.12
CA LYS A 708 -22.82 17.35 -22.11
C LYS A 708 -22.00 16.06 -22.12
N ILE A 709 -20.72 16.15 -21.78
CA ILE A 709 -19.81 14.99 -21.76
C ILE A 709 -20.37 13.86 -20.87
N SER A 710 -20.91 14.19 -19.69
CA SER A 710 -21.55 13.23 -18.78
C SER A 710 -22.71 12.42 -19.38
N ASP A 711 -23.35 12.94 -20.42
CA ASP A 711 -24.51 12.31 -21.06
C ASP A 711 -24.15 11.44 -22.27
N ARG A 712 -22.93 11.59 -22.78
CA ARG A 712 -22.42 10.87 -23.96
C ARG A 712 -21.20 10.01 -23.64
N VAL A 713 -21.16 9.46 -22.44
CA VAL A 713 -20.18 8.46 -22.02
C VAL A 713 -20.84 7.08 -21.95
N ILE A 714 -20.10 6.06 -22.32
CA ILE A 714 -20.54 4.67 -22.28
C ILE A 714 -19.47 3.85 -21.54
N LEU A 715 -19.90 2.81 -20.82
CA LEU A 715 -18.96 1.80 -20.31
C LEU A 715 -18.20 1.18 -21.50
N PHE A 716 -16.92 0.88 -21.29
CA PHE A 716 -16.12 0.28 -22.34
C PHE A 716 -16.71 -1.08 -22.77
N ASP A 717 -17.21 -1.87 -21.82
CA ASP A 717 -17.80 -3.18 -22.06
C ASP A 717 -19.13 -3.10 -22.86
N GLU A 718 -19.78 -1.93 -22.87
CA GLU A 718 -20.99 -1.66 -23.67
C GLU A 718 -20.68 -0.99 -25.05
N TYR A 719 -19.39 -0.73 -25.34
CA TYR A 719 -19.01 -0.06 -26.59
C TYR A 719 -19.05 -1.03 -27.78
N ASP A 720 -19.84 -0.69 -28.79
CA ASP A 720 -19.96 -1.41 -30.06
C ASP A 720 -19.51 -0.50 -31.20
N SER A 721 -18.41 -0.81 -31.87
CA SER A 721 -17.83 -0.04 -32.97
C SER A 721 -18.75 0.09 -34.19
N SER A 722 -19.74 -0.80 -34.35
CA SER A 722 -20.73 -0.72 -35.42
C SER A 722 -21.81 0.35 -35.17
N ARG A 723 -22.05 0.69 -33.91
CA ARG A 723 -23.12 1.61 -33.46
C ARG A 723 -22.56 2.90 -32.86
N HIS A 724 -21.38 2.84 -32.28
CA HIS A 724 -20.80 3.95 -31.54
C HIS A 724 -19.58 4.52 -32.25
N LYS A 725 -19.43 5.82 -32.21
CA LYS A 725 -18.21 6.52 -32.63
C LYS A 725 -17.69 7.35 -31.46
N TYR A 726 -16.40 7.21 -31.15
CA TYR A 726 -15.79 8.06 -30.15
C TYR A 726 -15.73 9.52 -30.58
N ASP A 727 -15.55 10.44 -29.64
CA ASP A 727 -15.42 11.88 -29.91
C ASP A 727 -13.95 12.28 -30.13
N PRO A 728 -13.49 12.48 -31.37
CA PRO A 728 -12.13 12.93 -31.64
C PRO A 728 -11.78 14.23 -30.94
N ASP A 729 -12.70 15.22 -30.96
CA ASP A 729 -12.44 16.54 -30.39
C ASP A 729 -12.22 16.47 -28.89
N TYR A 730 -12.98 15.61 -28.18
CA TYR A 730 -12.76 15.36 -26.76
C TYR A 730 -11.37 14.77 -26.49
N TYR A 731 -10.98 13.72 -27.22
CA TYR A 731 -9.68 13.08 -26.99
C TYR A 731 -8.51 13.98 -27.38
N ILE A 732 -8.65 14.79 -28.41
CA ILE A 732 -7.63 15.77 -28.81
C ILE A 732 -7.49 16.86 -27.73
N HIS A 733 -8.58 17.57 -27.39
CA HIS A 733 -8.52 18.77 -26.55
C HIS A 733 -8.59 18.51 -25.05
N ASN A 734 -9.10 17.36 -24.59
CA ASN A 734 -9.23 17.05 -23.17
C ASN A 734 -8.27 15.94 -22.69
N GLN A 735 -7.62 15.23 -23.62
CA GLN A 735 -6.73 14.13 -23.29
C GLN A 735 -5.32 14.33 -23.87
N VAL A 736 -5.14 14.32 -25.18
CA VAL A 736 -3.81 14.32 -25.82
C VAL A 736 -3.12 15.69 -25.70
N LEU A 737 -3.74 16.76 -26.16
CA LEU A 737 -3.11 18.09 -26.13
C LEU A 737 -2.78 18.57 -24.72
N PRO A 738 -3.67 18.48 -23.71
CA PRO A 738 -3.32 18.90 -22.36
C PRO A 738 -2.18 18.08 -21.72
N ALA A 739 -2.01 16.80 -22.11
CA ALA A 739 -0.92 15.96 -21.62
C ALA A 739 0.45 16.42 -22.14
N VAL A 740 0.52 16.90 -23.38
CA VAL A 740 1.80 17.24 -24.03
C VAL A 740 2.06 18.75 -24.15
N LEU A 741 1.01 19.57 -24.14
CA LEU A 741 1.13 21.01 -24.37
C LEU A 741 2.04 21.68 -23.34
N ARG A 742 1.89 21.36 -22.06
CA ARG A 742 2.76 21.90 -20.99
C ARG A 742 4.25 21.61 -21.20
N ILE A 743 4.57 20.53 -21.91
CA ILE A 743 5.93 20.15 -22.25
C ILE A 743 6.41 21.00 -23.43
N LEU A 744 5.61 21.08 -24.48
CA LEU A 744 5.97 21.78 -25.74
C LEU A 744 5.87 23.30 -25.62
N GLU A 745 5.02 23.83 -24.74
CA GLU A 745 4.95 25.27 -24.41
C GLU A 745 6.28 25.83 -23.89
N ALA A 746 7.04 25.03 -23.15
CA ALA A 746 8.37 25.42 -22.70
C ALA A 746 9.36 25.69 -23.85
N PHE A 747 9.02 25.23 -25.06
CA PHE A 747 9.78 25.42 -26.28
C PHE A 747 9.07 26.33 -27.30
N GLY A 748 8.03 27.04 -26.86
CA GLY A 748 7.32 28.06 -27.67
C GLY A 748 6.17 27.56 -28.55
N TYR A 749 5.85 26.26 -28.51
CA TYR A 749 4.67 25.74 -29.21
C TYR A 749 3.38 26.16 -28.51
N LYS A 750 2.36 26.42 -29.31
CA LYS A 750 0.99 26.70 -28.85
C LYS A 750 0.06 25.60 -29.32
N GLU A 751 -1.11 25.48 -28.71
CA GLU A 751 -2.12 24.48 -29.05
C GLU A 751 -2.42 24.49 -30.57
N LYS A 752 -2.63 25.67 -31.17
CA LYS A 752 -2.87 25.84 -32.59
C LYS A 752 -1.77 25.29 -33.53
N ASP A 753 -0.54 25.18 -33.04
CA ASP A 753 0.60 24.69 -33.83
C ASP A 753 0.60 23.14 -33.87
N LEU A 754 -0.18 22.49 -33.00
CA LEU A 754 -0.33 21.05 -32.84
C LEU A 754 -1.67 20.52 -33.35
N GLU A 755 -2.64 21.41 -33.62
CA GLU A 755 -3.97 21.04 -34.13
C GLU A 755 -3.92 20.51 -35.57
N TYR A 756 -4.84 19.58 -35.86
CA TYR A 756 -5.08 19.13 -37.24
C TYR A 756 -5.74 20.21 -38.03
N GLN A 757 -4.99 20.84 -38.92
CA GLN A 757 -5.57 21.75 -39.94
C GLN A 757 -6.30 20.88 -40.97
N ARG A 758 -7.61 20.71 -40.81
CA ARG A 758 -8.45 20.29 -41.94
C ARG A 758 -8.16 21.27 -43.08
N MET A 759 -7.56 20.80 -44.18
CA MET A 759 -7.56 21.57 -45.42
C MET A 759 -9.02 21.95 -45.67
N LYS A 760 -9.34 23.23 -45.52
CA LYS A 760 -10.61 23.75 -46.03
C LYS A 760 -10.59 23.35 -47.50
N GLN A 761 -11.43 22.40 -47.90
CA GLN A 761 -11.78 22.21 -49.28
C GLN A 761 -12.27 23.58 -49.75
N THR A 762 -11.37 24.35 -50.36
CA THR A 762 -11.75 25.50 -51.17
C THR A 762 -12.60 24.91 -52.27
N GLY A 763 -13.92 25.04 -52.09
CA GLY A 763 -14.87 24.53 -53.08
C GLY A 763 -14.50 25.13 -54.45
N LEU A 764 -14.71 24.35 -55.50
CA LEU A 764 -14.51 24.76 -56.91
C LEU A 764 -14.95 26.18 -57.21
N GLY A 765 -15.87 26.77 -56.44
CA GLY A 765 -16.33 28.16 -56.54
C GLY A 765 -15.30 29.22 -56.18
N ALA A 766 -14.23 28.92 -55.40
CA ALA A 766 -13.17 29.88 -55.13
C ALA A 766 -12.13 29.92 -56.24
N TRP A 767 -11.92 28.82 -56.97
CA TRP A 767 -11.05 28.76 -58.15
C TRP A 767 -11.67 29.51 -59.38
N LEU A 768 -12.99 29.49 -59.53
CA LEU A 768 -13.69 30.21 -60.61
C LEU A 768 -13.72 31.73 -60.42
N LYS A 769 -13.43 32.26 -59.23
CA LYS A 769 -13.32 33.69 -58.95
C LYS A 769 -11.90 34.24 -59.12
N MET A 770 -10.86 33.44 -59.22
CA MET A 770 -9.50 33.91 -59.50
C MET A 770 -9.14 33.92 -61.01
N GLY A 771 -9.99 33.38 -61.87
CA GLY A 771 -9.78 33.35 -63.31
C GLY A 771 -10.45 34.50 -64.08
N LYS A 772 -10.98 35.51 -63.37
CA LYS A 772 -11.52 36.73 -63.95
C LYS A 772 -10.98 37.97 -63.24
N LYS A 773 -9.71 38.27 -63.47
CA LYS A 773 -9.11 39.58 -63.39
C LYS A 773 -7.91 39.63 -64.32
#